data_25b26cc2f5162aadc09da6778aef4a23
#
_entry.id   25b26cc2f5162aadc09da6778aef4a23
#
_cell.length_a   1.000
_cell.length_b   1.000
_cell.length_c   1.000
_cell.angle_alpha   90.00
_cell.angle_beta   90.00
_cell.angle_gamma   90.00
#
_symmetry.space_group_name_H-M   'P 1'
#
loop_
_entity.id
_entity.type
_entity.pdbx_description
1 polymer ?
#
loop_
_entity_poly.entity_id
_entity_poly.type
_entity_poly.pdbx_seq_one_letter_code
_entity_poly.pdbx_strand_id
1 'polypeptide(L)'
;MKSICNNRIYRMLICIVLGTMLHCIHVHAQTLIIYVFDIDNEQKPLQNASAYWIGSSKGMISDKDGMISLKKKEHDSLLIVSLIGYKKDTVRISKDSDTIQVLLKQDIVLENIIVEDKSLSTITKAEIRTERISSSKLRESACCSLAESFERSPSVEVSYSDAATGSKYIQLLGLRGMYTQQLQEAVPGFRGLALPFAMDYVPGAFLESISISKGAASVLNGYEGIAGQINIEYIKPFNSPSLFVNAYINQMQRYEVNIASASEIAKGWDFLLMTHGRIFNHEIDGNQDGYIDMPLFKQGNIAFKIEHSTANTEFQLFVKGLLDNYKGGMTGQHSHAVHNSDPLFISETSTQRGEFFSKLGFMELDYSFAKSIAFQISGSVHSMLSTIGQKKYNGDEQSFIVKGIAVQDFDDHTLRYGISFLYDNYTEQFMNSDRLRTEYVPGIFAENTFSPNSSFSLVTGLRADFHNLYGMIITPRIHAKYSVDEQLQLRASAGSGMRVSNPITDNLSAFVSNRIVVIDSVLSPEKAWNYGGSITYTISLFTMPITLDAEVYRTQFSNQVITDFDRSSRIIAVVNDSMSYANSAMLQIECSPWQNSSVSLAWRYNDVWLTTNAKQQRKAMLSPHRVLSTFSQNLFDNAFQVDFTAVWNSSGRISSTKDNPDYLRFSDSYPDFSRFSIQCTYKSSSFDVYAGIENITNTLQSEVVIDGMNPQSEYFDASLVWGPLDNRTIYCGIRMQIP
;
A
#
# COMPACT_ATOMS: atom_id res chain seq x y z
N MET A 1 -9.33 -25.47 -95.53
CA MET A 1 -8.93 -26.34 -94.41
C MET A 1 -8.04 -25.64 -93.38
N LYS A 2 -8.43 -24.49 -92.86
CA LYS A 2 -7.66 -23.80 -91.76
C LYS A 2 -8.54 -23.15 -90.71
N SER A 3 -9.81 -23.55 -90.59
CA SER A 3 -10.75 -22.89 -89.64
C SER A 3 -11.36 -23.87 -88.63
N ILE A 4 -10.98 -25.13 -88.60
CA ILE A 4 -11.61 -26.13 -87.68
C ILE A 4 -10.66 -26.57 -86.55
N CYS A 5 -9.37 -26.26 -86.65
CA CYS A 5 -8.38 -26.76 -85.67
C CYS A 5 -8.24 -25.83 -84.43
N ASN A 6 -8.64 -24.53 -84.54
CA ASN A 6 -8.45 -23.56 -83.44
C ASN A 6 -9.55 -23.65 -82.36
N ASN A 7 -10.71 -24.25 -82.65
CA ASN A 7 -11.81 -24.28 -81.68
C ASN A 7 -11.73 -25.45 -80.68
N ARG A 8 -10.91 -26.49 -80.95
CA ARG A 8 -10.70 -27.60 -79.98
C ARG A 8 -9.63 -27.26 -78.93
N ILE A 9 -8.60 -26.52 -79.31
CA ILE A 9 -7.54 -26.11 -78.36
C ILE A 9 -8.08 -25.06 -77.38
N TYR A 10 -8.90 -24.10 -77.85
CA TYR A 10 -9.57 -23.09 -76.98
C TYR A 10 -10.57 -23.76 -75.99
N ARG A 11 -11.33 -24.75 -76.42
CA ARG A 11 -12.23 -25.49 -75.57
C ARG A 11 -11.48 -26.36 -74.55
N MET A 12 -10.35 -26.92 -74.94
CA MET A 12 -9.51 -27.71 -74.03
C MET A 12 -8.78 -26.86 -73.02
N LEU A 13 -8.32 -25.63 -73.36
CA LEU A 13 -7.75 -24.65 -72.46
C LEU A 13 -8.78 -24.04 -71.50
N ILE A 14 -10.02 -23.81 -71.95
CA ILE A 14 -11.12 -23.34 -71.11
C ILE A 14 -11.54 -24.45 -70.10
N CYS A 15 -11.57 -25.73 -70.53
CA CYS A 15 -11.85 -26.84 -69.64
C CYS A 15 -10.72 -27.10 -68.62
N ILE A 16 -9.45 -26.83 -68.96
CA ILE A 16 -8.31 -26.96 -68.05
C ILE A 16 -8.32 -25.77 -67.05
N VAL A 17 -8.64 -24.56 -67.52
CA VAL A 17 -8.74 -23.37 -66.64
C VAL A 17 -9.97 -23.44 -65.74
N LEU A 18 -11.11 -23.96 -66.20
CA LEU A 18 -12.27 -24.21 -65.34
C LEU A 18 -12.04 -25.41 -64.42
N GLY A 19 -11.31 -26.48 -64.85
CA GLY A 19 -10.93 -27.60 -64.01
C GLY A 19 -9.94 -27.21 -62.88
N THR A 20 -9.01 -26.28 -63.15
CA THR A 20 -8.12 -25.74 -62.16
C THR A 20 -8.80 -24.73 -61.24
N MET A 21 -9.81 -23.98 -61.69
CA MET A 21 -10.63 -23.13 -60.80
C MET A 21 -11.61 -23.91 -59.90
N LEU A 22 -12.02 -25.10 -60.30
CA LEU A 22 -12.87 -25.96 -59.44
C LEU A 22 -12.09 -26.81 -58.42
N HIS A 23 -10.75 -26.77 -58.39
CA HIS A 23 -9.90 -27.41 -57.40
C HIS A 23 -9.29 -26.47 -56.38
N CYS A 24 -9.67 -25.18 -56.34
CA CYS A 24 -9.57 -24.37 -55.14
C CYS A 24 -10.68 -24.77 -54.16
N ILE A 25 -10.60 -26.00 -53.67
CA ILE A 25 -11.28 -26.33 -52.41
C ILE A 25 -10.69 -25.39 -51.38
N HIS A 26 -11.48 -24.40 -50.99
CA HIS A 26 -11.20 -23.59 -49.81
C HIS A 26 -11.14 -24.55 -48.63
N VAL A 27 -9.96 -25.02 -48.28
CA VAL A 27 -9.71 -25.55 -46.94
C VAL A 27 -9.91 -24.36 -46.01
N HIS A 28 -11.15 -24.18 -45.57
CA HIS A 28 -11.42 -23.30 -44.43
C HIS A 28 -10.63 -23.94 -43.26
N ALA A 29 -9.48 -23.37 -42.97
CA ALA A 29 -8.80 -23.69 -41.73
C ALA A 29 -9.78 -23.32 -40.62
N GLN A 30 -10.48 -24.30 -40.05
CA GLN A 30 -11.42 -24.07 -38.96
C GLN A 30 -10.64 -23.45 -37.82
N THR A 31 -11.10 -22.29 -37.36
CA THR A 31 -10.47 -21.51 -36.31
C THR A 31 -11.28 -21.71 -35.03
N LEU A 32 -10.62 -22.04 -33.95
CA LEU A 32 -11.20 -22.06 -32.61
C LEU A 32 -11.07 -20.66 -32.00
N ILE A 33 -12.18 -20.11 -31.61
CA ILE A 33 -12.21 -18.81 -30.88
C ILE A 33 -12.30 -19.14 -29.39
N ILE A 34 -11.39 -18.58 -28.60
CA ILE A 34 -11.29 -18.81 -27.17
C ILE A 34 -11.43 -17.44 -26.49
N TYR A 35 -12.38 -17.31 -25.59
CA TYR A 35 -12.50 -16.15 -24.70
C TYR A 35 -11.99 -16.54 -23.32
N VAL A 36 -11.05 -15.77 -22.81
CA VAL A 36 -10.43 -16.01 -21.51
C VAL A 36 -10.88 -14.93 -20.54
N PHE A 37 -11.49 -15.35 -19.44
CA PHE A 37 -11.99 -14.46 -18.39
C PHE A 37 -11.48 -14.90 -17.02
N ASP A 38 -11.56 -13.99 -16.08
CA ASP A 38 -11.31 -14.26 -14.67
C ASP A 38 -12.47 -15.06 -14.06
N ILE A 39 -12.19 -16.15 -13.34
CA ILE A 39 -13.24 -16.99 -12.73
C ILE A 39 -14.03 -16.25 -11.65
N ASP A 40 -13.38 -15.32 -10.95
CA ASP A 40 -13.98 -14.54 -9.87
C ASP A 40 -14.67 -13.26 -10.39
N ASN A 41 -14.44 -12.92 -11.67
CA ASN A 41 -15.13 -11.83 -12.39
C ASN A 41 -15.30 -12.17 -13.87
N GLU A 42 -16.35 -12.92 -14.19
CA GLU A 42 -16.65 -13.40 -15.56
C GLU A 42 -16.85 -12.27 -16.60
N GLN A 43 -16.94 -11.02 -16.21
CA GLN A 43 -17.02 -9.87 -17.12
C GLN A 43 -15.65 -9.23 -17.38
N LYS A 44 -14.59 -9.68 -16.69
CA LYS A 44 -13.24 -9.15 -16.87
C LYS A 44 -12.47 -10.02 -17.86
N PRO A 45 -12.27 -9.57 -19.11
CA PRO A 45 -11.45 -10.28 -20.08
C PRO A 45 -9.99 -10.28 -19.61
N LEU A 46 -9.30 -11.38 -19.84
CA LEU A 46 -7.90 -11.53 -19.50
C LEU A 46 -7.04 -11.33 -20.75
N GLN A 47 -6.44 -10.16 -20.87
CA GLN A 47 -5.49 -9.83 -21.93
C GLN A 47 -4.14 -10.54 -21.68
N ASN A 48 -3.44 -10.90 -22.76
CA ASN A 48 -2.15 -11.60 -22.74
C ASN A 48 -2.21 -13.03 -22.18
N ALA A 49 -3.39 -13.63 -22.01
CA ALA A 49 -3.49 -15.05 -21.73
C ALA A 49 -3.02 -15.86 -22.95
N SER A 50 -2.17 -16.86 -22.73
CA SER A 50 -1.66 -17.73 -23.79
C SER A 50 -2.50 -19.00 -23.91
N ALA A 51 -2.77 -19.43 -25.15
CA ALA A 51 -3.41 -20.72 -25.43
C ALA A 51 -2.59 -21.51 -26.44
N TYR A 52 -2.30 -22.76 -26.13
CA TYR A 52 -1.55 -23.67 -27.01
C TYR A 52 -2.01 -25.12 -26.84
N TRP A 53 -1.89 -25.89 -27.91
CA TRP A 53 -2.23 -27.31 -27.91
C TRP A 53 -1.14 -28.12 -27.20
N ILE A 54 -1.52 -29.12 -26.39
CA ILE A 54 -0.57 -30.05 -25.79
C ILE A 54 0.33 -30.65 -26.89
N GLY A 55 1.65 -30.60 -26.64
CA GLY A 55 2.66 -31.07 -27.60
C GLY A 55 2.98 -30.08 -28.74
N SER A 56 2.49 -28.82 -28.67
CA SER A 56 2.82 -27.76 -29.61
C SER A 56 3.66 -26.65 -28.90
N SER A 57 4.74 -26.25 -29.55
CA SER A 57 5.53 -25.07 -29.13
C SER A 57 4.97 -23.75 -29.67
N LYS A 58 3.85 -23.77 -30.42
CA LYS A 58 3.22 -22.59 -31.01
C LYS A 58 1.87 -22.37 -30.34
N GLY A 59 1.72 -21.22 -29.71
CA GLY A 59 0.48 -20.73 -29.13
C GLY A 59 0.12 -19.34 -29.65
N MET A 60 -1.03 -18.84 -29.22
CA MET A 60 -1.52 -17.48 -29.48
C MET A 60 -1.86 -16.83 -28.15
N ILE A 61 -1.83 -15.50 -28.09
CA ILE A 61 -2.17 -14.73 -26.91
C ILE A 61 -3.48 -13.97 -27.11
N SER A 62 -4.22 -13.74 -26.01
CA SER A 62 -5.48 -13.01 -26.01
C SER A 62 -5.25 -11.50 -26.19
N ASP A 63 -6.18 -10.90 -26.91
CA ASP A 63 -6.27 -9.45 -27.08
C ASP A 63 -6.92 -8.76 -25.85
N LYS A 64 -7.17 -7.46 -25.95
CA LYS A 64 -7.81 -6.65 -24.90
C LYS A 64 -9.21 -7.13 -24.47
N ASP A 65 -9.90 -7.83 -25.36
CA ASP A 65 -11.23 -8.38 -25.12
C ASP A 65 -11.15 -9.85 -24.64
N GLY A 66 -9.95 -10.35 -24.31
CA GLY A 66 -9.69 -11.71 -23.86
C GLY A 66 -9.80 -12.76 -24.98
N MET A 67 -9.86 -12.36 -26.26
CA MET A 67 -10.12 -13.23 -27.39
C MET A 67 -8.81 -13.79 -27.95
N ILE A 68 -8.76 -15.10 -28.17
CA ILE A 68 -7.69 -15.82 -28.86
C ILE A 68 -8.27 -16.53 -30.09
N SER A 69 -7.62 -16.39 -31.23
CA SER A 69 -7.94 -17.12 -32.45
C SER A 69 -6.86 -18.16 -32.75
N LEU A 70 -7.16 -19.44 -32.56
CA LEU A 70 -6.20 -20.52 -32.71
C LEU A 70 -6.65 -21.49 -33.80
N LYS A 71 -5.71 -21.99 -34.62
CA LYS A 71 -6.00 -22.99 -35.64
C LYS A 71 -6.48 -24.28 -34.97
N LYS A 72 -7.66 -24.79 -35.39
CA LYS A 72 -8.30 -25.97 -34.84
C LYS A 72 -7.55 -27.26 -35.26
N LYS A 73 -7.49 -28.23 -34.37
CA LYS A 73 -7.00 -29.57 -34.69
C LYS A 73 -8.13 -30.45 -35.21
N GLU A 74 -7.80 -31.40 -36.06
CA GLU A 74 -8.77 -32.32 -36.71
C GLU A 74 -9.36 -33.36 -35.74
N HIS A 75 -8.75 -33.53 -34.57
CA HIS A 75 -9.17 -34.51 -33.55
C HIS A 75 -9.36 -33.81 -32.21
N ASP A 76 -10.13 -34.44 -31.32
CA ASP A 76 -10.25 -33.99 -29.91
C ASP A 76 -8.87 -33.85 -29.32
N SER A 77 -8.58 -32.66 -28.79
CA SER A 77 -7.25 -32.31 -28.31
C SER A 77 -7.34 -31.54 -27.02
N LEU A 78 -6.29 -31.61 -26.20
CA LEU A 78 -6.17 -30.82 -24.97
C LEU A 78 -5.52 -29.48 -25.30
N LEU A 79 -6.21 -28.43 -24.92
CA LEU A 79 -5.76 -27.02 -25.00
C LEU A 79 -5.34 -26.60 -23.63
N ILE A 80 -4.15 -26.01 -23.52
CA ILE A 80 -3.67 -25.37 -22.32
C ILE A 80 -3.88 -23.87 -22.46
N VAL A 81 -4.50 -23.26 -21.45
CA VAL A 81 -4.66 -21.82 -21.35
C VAL A 81 -3.98 -21.38 -20.05
N SER A 82 -3.09 -20.39 -20.15
CA SER A 82 -2.34 -19.88 -19.02
C SER A 82 -2.17 -18.37 -19.11
N LEU A 83 -2.13 -17.72 -17.96
CA LEU A 83 -1.81 -16.31 -17.80
C LEU A 83 -0.97 -16.17 -16.53
N ILE A 84 0.00 -15.27 -16.57
CA ILE A 84 0.82 -14.94 -15.40
C ILE A 84 -0.08 -14.49 -14.24
N GLY A 85 0.14 -15.08 -13.06
CA GLY A 85 -0.72 -14.84 -11.89
C GLY A 85 -2.02 -15.64 -11.88
N TYR A 86 -2.23 -16.56 -12.83
CA TYR A 86 -3.40 -17.42 -12.89
C TYR A 86 -3.00 -18.91 -12.97
N LYS A 87 -3.81 -19.74 -12.32
CA LYS A 87 -3.65 -21.19 -12.41
C LYS A 87 -3.96 -21.64 -13.83
N LYS A 88 -2.99 -22.32 -14.42
CA LYS A 88 -3.10 -22.94 -15.75
C LYS A 88 -4.30 -23.88 -15.80
N ASP A 89 -5.12 -23.75 -16.83
CA ASP A 89 -6.23 -24.64 -17.08
C ASP A 89 -5.99 -25.48 -18.33
N THR A 90 -6.48 -26.74 -18.30
CA THR A 90 -6.36 -27.67 -19.42
C THR A 90 -7.74 -28.12 -19.85
N VAL A 91 -8.20 -27.59 -20.98
CA VAL A 91 -9.54 -27.80 -21.51
C VAL A 91 -9.53 -28.81 -22.63
N ARG A 92 -10.42 -29.78 -22.56
CA ARG A 92 -10.61 -30.74 -23.65
C ARG A 92 -11.54 -30.14 -24.70
N ILE A 93 -11.02 -29.96 -25.91
CA ILE A 93 -11.75 -29.37 -27.03
C ILE A 93 -12.26 -30.47 -27.95
N SER A 94 -13.58 -30.48 -28.13
CA SER A 94 -14.22 -31.33 -29.15
C SER A 94 -13.96 -30.75 -30.56
N LYS A 95 -13.85 -31.61 -31.53
CA LYS A 95 -13.71 -31.21 -32.94
C LYS A 95 -14.87 -30.35 -33.44
N ASP A 96 -16.05 -30.41 -32.82
CA ASP A 96 -17.24 -29.67 -33.21
C ASP A 96 -17.39 -28.32 -32.54
N SER A 97 -16.51 -27.99 -31.58
CA SER A 97 -16.54 -26.71 -30.87
C SER A 97 -15.82 -25.63 -31.68
N ASP A 98 -16.51 -24.53 -32.03
CA ASP A 98 -15.93 -23.40 -32.77
C ASP A 98 -15.60 -22.22 -31.85
N THR A 99 -16.26 -22.14 -30.69
CA THR A 99 -16.04 -21.10 -29.68
C THR A 99 -16.11 -21.71 -28.29
N ILE A 100 -15.19 -21.34 -27.42
CA ILE A 100 -15.17 -21.75 -26.01
C ILE A 100 -14.89 -20.54 -25.11
N GLN A 101 -15.35 -20.65 -23.88
CA GLN A 101 -15.00 -19.74 -22.80
C GLN A 101 -14.15 -20.49 -21.78
N VAL A 102 -13.03 -19.90 -21.39
CA VAL A 102 -12.13 -20.44 -20.37
C VAL A 102 -12.07 -19.45 -19.22
N LEU A 103 -12.34 -19.94 -18.02
CA LEU A 103 -12.29 -19.16 -16.79
C LEU A 103 -11.01 -19.53 -16.04
N LEU A 104 -10.04 -18.65 -16.00
CA LEU A 104 -8.82 -18.88 -15.26
C LEU A 104 -8.98 -18.43 -13.81
N LYS A 105 -8.56 -19.30 -12.90
CA LYS A 105 -8.45 -18.96 -11.48
C LYS A 105 -7.08 -18.38 -11.20
N GLN A 106 -7.04 -17.29 -10.44
CA GLN A 106 -5.78 -16.65 -10.08
C GLN A 106 -4.89 -17.61 -9.28
N ASP A 107 -3.62 -17.72 -9.67
CA ASP A 107 -2.61 -18.55 -8.97
C ASP A 107 -1.71 -17.63 -8.09
N ILE A 108 -1.64 -17.94 -6.80
CA ILE A 108 -0.98 -17.10 -5.78
C ILE A 108 0.54 -17.36 -5.77
N VAL A 109 1.18 -17.57 -6.90
CA VAL A 109 2.58 -18.04 -6.95
C VAL A 109 3.63 -16.94 -6.92
N LEU A 110 3.32 -15.73 -7.35
CA LEU A 110 4.24 -14.58 -7.28
C LEU A 110 3.44 -13.34 -6.88
N GLU A 111 3.51 -13.01 -5.60
CA GLU A 111 2.91 -11.84 -4.99
C GLU A 111 1.37 -11.84 -4.93
N ASN A 112 0.85 -11.29 -3.87
CA ASN A 112 -0.53 -10.99 -3.60
C ASN A 112 -1.20 -10.19 -4.74
N ILE A 113 -1.33 -10.77 -5.95
CA ILE A 113 -2.23 -10.23 -6.96
C ILE A 113 -3.60 -10.68 -6.55
N ILE A 114 -4.31 -9.79 -6.02
CA ILE A 114 -5.62 -9.99 -5.44
C ILE A 114 -6.65 -9.75 -6.52
N VAL A 115 -7.49 -10.72 -6.75
CA VAL A 115 -8.71 -10.60 -7.54
C VAL A 115 -9.54 -9.43 -7.01
N GLU A 116 -10.01 -8.55 -7.86
CA GLU A 116 -11.15 -7.70 -7.53
C GLU A 116 -12.36 -8.61 -7.33
N ASP A 117 -12.46 -9.19 -6.15
CA ASP A 117 -13.65 -9.88 -5.71
C ASP A 117 -14.76 -8.80 -5.57
N LYS A 118 -15.90 -9.03 -6.19
CA LYS A 118 -17.14 -8.27 -5.92
C LYS A 118 -17.62 -8.54 -4.48
N SER A 119 -16.82 -9.24 -3.66
CA SER A 119 -17.14 -9.43 -2.26
C SER A 119 -17.13 -8.06 -1.58
N LEU A 120 -18.15 -7.81 -0.78
CA LEU A 120 -18.24 -6.65 0.08
C LEU A 120 -17.09 -6.57 1.07
N SER A 121 -16.45 -7.71 1.35
CA SER A 121 -15.36 -7.82 2.31
C SER A 121 -14.05 -7.31 1.74
N THR A 122 -13.43 -6.39 2.46
CA THR A 122 -12.06 -5.93 2.19
C THR A 122 -11.01 -6.99 2.56
N ILE A 123 -11.40 -8.08 3.24
CA ILE A 123 -10.52 -9.14 3.72
C ILE A 123 -10.38 -10.20 2.64
N THR A 124 -9.13 -10.48 2.24
CA THR A 124 -8.84 -11.44 1.19
C THR A 124 -9.00 -12.89 1.66
N LYS A 125 -9.27 -13.79 0.73
CA LYS A 125 -9.30 -15.23 0.98
C LYS A 125 -7.90 -15.88 1.05
N ALA A 126 -6.83 -15.10 0.92
CA ALA A 126 -5.45 -15.57 0.97
C ALA A 126 -5.09 -16.31 2.27
N GLU A 127 -4.02 -17.09 2.26
CA GLU A 127 -3.51 -17.85 3.42
C GLU A 127 -3.08 -16.90 4.53
N ILE A 128 -2.33 -15.85 4.20
CA ILE A 128 -1.96 -14.77 5.11
C ILE A 128 -3.11 -13.76 5.12
N ARG A 129 -3.63 -13.46 6.31
CA ARG A 129 -4.71 -12.48 6.45
C ARG A 129 -4.29 -11.11 5.93
N THR A 130 -4.95 -10.65 4.90
CA THR A 130 -4.65 -9.38 4.24
C THR A 130 -5.95 -8.61 4.01
N GLU A 131 -5.99 -7.34 4.41
CA GLU A 131 -7.00 -6.37 4.03
C GLU A 131 -6.53 -5.70 2.74
N ARG A 132 -7.42 -5.58 1.75
CA ARG A 132 -7.13 -4.85 0.52
C ARG A 132 -8.02 -3.61 0.39
N ILE A 133 -7.41 -2.51 0.03
CA ILE A 133 -8.07 -1.29 -0.40
C ILE A 133 -7.84 -1.18 -1.91
N SER A 134 -8.88 -1.41 -2.71
CA SER A 134 -8.82 -1.33 -4.18
C SER A 134 -8.88 0.11 -4.67
N SER A 135 -8.57 0.34 -5.95
CA SER A 135 -8.67 1.66 -6.58
C SER A 135 -10.10 2.24 -6.50
N SER A 136 -11.14 1.40 -6.56
CA SER A 136 -12.53 1.82 -6.38
C SER A 136 -12.77 2.37 -4.98
N LYS A 137 -12.28 1.69 -3.94
CA LYS A 137 -12.37 2.14 -2.53
C LYS A 137 -11.55 3.41 -2.28
N LEU A 138 -10.39 3.56 -2.92
CA LEU A 138 -9.58 4.78 -2.84
C LEU A 138 -10.29 6.01 -3.40
N ARG A 139 -11.21 5.84 -4.37
CA ARG A 139 -11.99 6.94 -4.97
C ARG A 139 -13.20 7.36 -4.15
N GLU A 140 -13.59 6.63 -3.11
CA GLU A 140 -14.70 6.96 -2.20
C GLU A 140 -14.37 8.12 -1.25
N SER A 141 -13.13 8.60 -1.26
CA SER A 141 -12.66 9.82 -0.60
C SER A 141 -11.71 10.58 -1.54
N ALA A 142 -11.44 11.85 -1.24
CA ALA A 142 -10.46 12.64 -2.00
C ALA A 142 -9.04 12.23 -1.59
N CYS A 143 -8.61 11.02 -1.99
CA CYS A 143 -7.27 10.51 -1.65
C CYS A 143 -6.21 11.24 -2.47
N CYS A 144 -5.65 12.30 -1.91
CA CYS A 144 -4.56 13.05 -2.51
C CYS A 144 -3.18 12.47 -2.18
N SER A 145 -3.04 11.74 -1.06
CA SER A 145 -1.80 11.09 -0.64
C SER A 145 -2.06 9.69 -0.08
N LEU A 146 -0.99 8.90 0.09
CA LEU A 146 -1.09 7.59 0.74
C LEU A 146 -1.65 7.71 2.17
N ALA A 147 -1.33 8.79 2.90
CA ALA A 147 -1.89 9.05 4.24
C ALA A 147 -3.42 9.12 4.20
N GLU A 148 -3.97 9.92 3.29
CA GLU A 148 -5.41 10.12 3.14
C GLU A 148 -6.12 8.85 2.67
N SER A 149 -5.42 7.95 1.98
CA SER A 149 -5.94 6.64 1.54
C SER A 149 -6.35 5.72 2.70
N PHE A 150 -5.82 5.94 3.91
CA PHE A 150 -6.13 5.14 5.09
C PHE A 150 -7.31 5.68 5.93
N GLU A 151 -7.90 6.82 5.60
CA GLU A 151 -8.99 7.40 6.40
C GLU A 151 -10.19 6.46 6.57
N ARG A 152 -10.45 5.63 5.58
CA ARG A 152 -11.53 4.62 5.57
C ARG A 152 -11.06 3.22 5.95
N SER A 153 -9.79 3.04 6.33
CA SER A 153 -9.27 1.74 6.80
C SER A 153 -9.56 1.54 8.28
N PRO A 154 -10.19 0.42 8.66
CA PRO A 154 -10.35 0.08 10.07
C PRO A 154 -9.03 -0.34 10.72
N SER A 155 -8.08 -0.83 9.94
CA SER A 155 -6.81 -1.42 10.40
C SER A 155 -5.74 -0.39 10.68
N VAL A 156 -5.65 0.65 9.86
CA VAL A 156 -4.61 1.68 9.92
C VAL A 156 -5.20 2.99 10.38
N GLU A 157 -4.48 3.68 11.24
CA GLU A 157 -4.79 5.05 11.66
C GLU A 157 -3.64 5.96 11.25
N VAL A 158 -3.97 7.16 10.80
CA VAL A 158 -3.01 8.21 10.47
C VAL A 158 -3.19 9.37 11.41
N SER A 159 -2.09 9.89 11.93
CA SER A 159 -2.09 11.04 12.84
C SER A 159 -0.88 11.93 12.55
N TYR A 160 -0.99 13.22 12.85
CA TYR A 160 0.17 14.10 12.87
C TYR A 160 1.12 13.70 14.00
N SER A 161 2.43 13.83 13.76
CA SER A 161 3.45 13.52 14.76
C SER A 161 3.64 14.67 15.76
N ASP A 162 3.39 15.88 15.31
CA ASP A 162 3.58 17.13 16.03
C ASP A 162 2.84 18.27 15.33
N ALA A 163 2.85 19.47 15.94
CA ALA A 163 2.09 20.63 15.47
C ALA A 163 2.85 21.52 14.47
N ALA A 164 4.08 21.18 14.08
CA ALA A 164 4.91 22.11 13.33
C ALA A 164 5.51 21.55 12.04
N THR A 165 5.87 20.26 11.99
CA THR A 165 6.62 19.70 10.85
C THR A 165 5.73 19.24 9.70
N GLY A 166 4.44 18.92 9.97
CA GLY A 166 3.53 18.30 9.00
C GLY A 166 3.78 16.81 8.80
N SER A 167 4.73 16.23 9.52
CA SER A 167 5.00 14.80 9.50
C SER A 167 3.78 14.02 9.99
N LYS A 168 3.41 12.99 9.22
CA LYS A 168 2.32 12.06 9.55
C LYS A 168 2.88 10.67 9.79
N TYR A 169 2.34 9.97 10.76
CA TYR A 169 2.68 8.58 10.99
C TYR A 169 1.43 7.70 10.96
N ILE A 170 1.61 6.49 10.50
CA ILE A 170 0.57 5.46 10.60
C ILE A 170 0.70 4.71 11.92
N GLN A 171 -0.42 4.12 12.35
CA GLN A 171 -0.47 3.15 13.45
C GLN A 171 -1.10 1.86 12.97
N LEU A 172 -0.45 0.75 13.27
CA LEU A 172 -0.95 -0.59 13.02
C LEU A 172 -0.81 -1.41 14.31
N LEU A 173 -1.87 -2.06 14.77
CA LEU A 173 -1.89 -2.81 16.05
C LEU A 173 -1.48 -1.94 17.27
N GLY A 174 -1.79 -0.63 17.26
CA GLY A 174 -1.40 0.32 18.31
C GLY A 174 0.07 0.76 18.28
N LEU A 175 0.86 0.23 17.35
CA LEU A 175 2.28 0.54 17.18
C LEU A 175 2.48 1.57 16.07
N ARG A 176 3.52 2.43 16.22
CA ARG A 176 3.90 3.41 15.19
C ARG A 176 4.34 2.73 13.89
N GLY A 177 4.18 3.42 12.77
CA GLY A 177 4.44 2.93 11.42
C GLY A 177 5.86 2.42 11.15
N MET A 178 6.82 2.82 11.97
CA MET A 178 8.18 2.30 11.89
C MET A 178 8.30 0.80 12.23
N TYR A 179 7.30 0.23 12.90
CA TYR A 179 7.21 -1.22 13.16
C TYR A 179 6.47 -1.99 12.07
N THR A 180 5.91 -1.28 11.09
CA THR A 180 5.22 -1.82 9.92
C THR A 180 6.12 -1.70 8.71
N GLN A 181 6.46 -2.82 8.09
CA GLN A 181 7.26 -2.81 6.89
C GLN A 181 6.45 -2.23 5.72
N GLN A 182 6.96 -1.19 5.10
CA GLN A 182 6.32 -0.52 3.98
C GLN A 182 6.94 -0.99 2.67
N LEU A 183 6.13 -1.63 1.83
CA LEU A 183 6.53 -2.22 0.58
C LEU A 183 5.96 -1.42 -0.60
N GLN A 184 6.70 -1.39 -1.69
CA GLN A 184 6.27 -0.93 -3.00
C GLN A 184 6.49 -2.09 -3.97
N GLU A 185 5.41 -2.55 -4.63
CA GLU A 185 5.48 -3.72 -5.53
C GLU A 185 6.19 -4.92 -4.86
N ALA A 186 5.86 -5.19 -3.57
CA ALA A 186 6.41 -6.25 -2.71
C ALA A 186 7.93 -6.21 -2.45
N VAL A 187 8.54 -5.04 -2.60
CA VAL A 187 9.92 -4.78 -2.20
C VAL A 187 9.94 -3.68 -1.13
N PRO A 188 10.78 -3.76 -0.08
CA PRO A 188 10.90 -2.68 0.89
C PRO A 188 11.22 -1.35 0.20
N GLY A 189 10.34 -0.36 0.33
CA GLY A 189 10.45 0.92 -0.37
C GLY A 189 10.72 2.10 0.54
N PHE A 190 9.92 2.24 1.61
CA PHE A 190 10.09 3.32 2.57
C PHE A 190 10.70 2.79 3.86
N ARG A 191 11.94 3.13 4.07
CA ARG A 191 12.78 2.72 5.20
C ARG A 191 13.60 3.91 5.68
N GLY A 192 14.34 3.74 6.74
CA GLY A 192 15.38 4.66 7.17
C GLY A 192 14.90 6.10 7.34
N LEU A 193 15.60 7.01 6.69
CA LEU A 193 15.37 8.47 6.81
C LEU A 193 14.09 8.93 6.07
N ALA A 194 13.56 8.12 5.17
CA ALA A 194 12.33 8.45 4.43
C ALA A 194 11.04 8.34 5.26
N LEU A 195 11.06 7.55 6.36
CA LEU A 195 9.87 7.19 7.13
C LEU A 195 9.03 8.37 7.66
N PRO A 196 9.59 9.49 8.15
CA PRO A 196 8.79 10.57 8.74
C PRO A 196 7.74 11.17 7.80
N PHE A 197 8.04 11.24 6.51
CA PHE A 197 7.16 11.84 5.50
C PHE A 197 6.70 10.83 4.42
N ALA A 198 7.04 9.54 4.57
CA ALA A 198 6.76 8.49 3.59
C ALA A 198 5.29 8.43 3.16
N MET A 199 4.37 8.74 4.07
CA MET A 199 2.93 8.73 3.83
C MET A 199 2.47 9.79 2.84
N ASP A 200 3.25 10.85 2.65
CA ASP A 200 2.95 11.94 1.72
C ASP A 200 3.75 11.85 0.40
N TYR A 201 4.71 10.90 0.30
CA TYR A 201 5.54 10.74 -0.92
C TYR A 201 4.84 10.06 -2.08
N VAL A 202 3.70 9.41 -1.84
CA VAL A 202 2.96 8.69 -2.86
C VAL A 202 1.62 9.38 -3.10
N PRO A 203 1.40 9.93 -4.31
CA PRO A 203 0.10 10.45 -4.70
C PRO A 203 -0.95 9.34 -4.72
N GLY A 204 -2.13 9.59 -4.14
CA GLY A 204 -3.22 8.61 -4.12
C GLY A 204 -3.69 8.18 -5.52
N ALA A 205 -3.59 9.08 -6.50
CA ALA A 205 -3.94 8.82 -7.89
C ALA A 205 -2.97 7.85 -8.61
N PHE A 206 -1.79 7.57 -8.04
CA PHE A 206 -0.83 6.59 -8.60
C PHE A 206 -1.09 5.17 -8.11
N LEU A 207 -1.99 4.99 -7.14
CA LEU A 207 -2.24 3.71 -6.49
C LEU A 207 -3.30 2.89 -7.23
N GLU A 208 -2.99 1.64 -7.52
CA GLU A 208 -3.97 0.64 -7.91
C GLU A 208 -4.58 -0.03 -6.69
N SER A 209 -3.76 -0.39 -5.71
CA SER A 209 -4.23 -0.99 -4.47
C SER A 209 -3.26 -0.83 -3.31
N ILE A 210 -3.78 -1.00 -2.10
CA ILE A 210 -3.01 -1.11 -0.86
C ILE A 210 -3.40 -2.42 -0.19
N SER A 211 -2.40 -3.22 0.16
CA SER A 211 -2.57 -4.48 0.90
C SER A 211 -1.97 -4.36 2.29
N ILE A 212 -2.76 -4.67 3.32
CA ILE A 212 -2.37 -4.55 4.74
C ILE A 212 -2.41 -5.95 5.35
N SER A 213 -1.23 -6.49 5.68
CA SER A 213 -1.09 -7.76 6.40
C SER A 213 -0.68 -7.48 7.83
N LYS A 214 -1.50 -7.91 8.79
CA LYS A 214 -1.27 -7.68 10.22
C LYS A 214 -0.48 -8.81 10.86
N GLY A 215 0.31 -8.48 11.85
CA GLY A 215 1.09 -9.44 12.62
C GLY A 215 2.32 -9.97 11.88
N ALA A 216 2.62 -11.24 12.05
CA ALA A 216 3.66 -11.87 11.25
C ALA A 216 3.21 -11.88 9.78
N ALA A 217 4.04 -11.42 8.85
CA ALA A 217 3.79 -11.46 7.43
C ALA A 217 4.75 -12.42 6.73
N SER A 218 4.83 -12.47 5.38
CA SER A 218 5.74 -13.37 4.66
C SER A 218 7.22 -13.07 4.97
N VAL A 219 8.05 -14.11 5.09
CA VAL A 219 9.52 -13.97 5.26
C VAL A 219 10.23 -13.52 3.99
N LEU A 220 9.56 -13.59 2.83
CA LEU A 220 10.14 -13.21 1.54
C LEU A 220 10.52 -11.73 1.49
N ASN A 221 9.81 -10.89 2.24
CA ASN A 221 9.95 -9.43 2.16
C ASN A 221 10.96 -8.84 3.15
N GLY A 222 11.56 -9.67 4.02
CA GLY A 222 12.58 -9.23 4.96
C GLY A 222 12.24 -9.48 6.42
N TYR A 223 13.10 -8.97 7.31
CA TYR A 223 13.04 -9.20 8.76
C TYR A 223 12.34 -8.08 9.54
N GLU A 224 12.05 -6.93 8.93
CA GLU A 224 11.65 -5.70 9.64
C GLU A 224 10.16 -5.64 10.03
N GLY A 225 9.29 -6.45 9.45
CA GLY A 225 7.85 -6.44 9.75
C GLY A 225 7.54 -6.98 11.14
N ILE A 226 7.49 -6.11 12.17
CA ILE A 226 7.12 -6.46 13.56
C ILE A 226 5.60 -6.43 13.74
N ALA A 227 4.94 -5.35 13.34
CA ALA A 227 3.49 -5.18 13.45
C ALA A 227 2.74 -5.70 12.22
N GLY A 228 3.43 -5.88 11.11
CA GLY A 228 2.86 -6.29 9.84
C GLY A 228 3.56 -5.67 8.64
N GLN A 229 2.89 -5.75 7.49
CA GLN A 229 3.36 -5.18 6.22
C GLN A 229 2.23 -4.40 5.57
N ILE A 230 2.58 -3.28 4.93
CA ILE A 230 1.71 -2.53 4.03
C ILE A 230 2.38 -2.53 2.67
N ASN A 231 1.74 -3.15 1.67
CA ASN A 231 2.23 -3.13 0.29
C ASN A 231 1.37 -2.20 -0.54
N ILE A 232 2.00 -1.29 -1.26
CA ILE A 232 1.34 -0.46 -2.26
C ILE A 232 1.68 -0.97 -3.66
N GLU A 233 0.67 -0.99 -4.52
CA GLU A 233 0.82 -1.28 -5.93
C GLU A 233 0.44 -0.05 -6.74
N TYR A 234 1.28 0.27 -7.71
CA TYR A 234 1.03 1.34 -8.65
C TYR A 234 0.14 0.86 -9.80
N ILE A 235 -0.63 1.77 -10.38
CA ILE A 235 -1.46 1.48 -11.55
C ILE A 235 -0.63 0.79 -12.64
N LYS A 236 -1.28 -0.16 -13.34
CA LYS A 236 -0.62 -0.98 -14.37
C LYS A 236 -0.85 -0.36 -15.76
N PRO A 237 0.18 -0.29 -16.62
CA PRO A 237 0.05 0.32 -17.95
C PRO A 237 -1.08 -0.29 -18.78
N PHE A 238 -1.16 -1.63 -18.81
CA PHE A 238 -2.12 -2.37 -19.66
C PHE A 238 -3.59 -2.24 -19.23
N ASN A 239 -3.86 -1.84 -17.98
CA ASN A 239 -5.21 -1.60 -17.44
C ASN A 239 -5.55 -0.11 -17.35
N SER A 240 -4.64 0.77 -17.77
CA SER A 240 -4.80 2.22 -17.64
C SER A 240 -5.44 2.82 -18.89
N PRO A 241 -6.28 3.86 -18.75
CA PRO A 241 -6.74 4.63 -19.89
C PRO A 241 -5.56 5.34 -20.58
N SER A 242 -5.69 5.64 -21.88
CA SER A 242 -4.64 6.35 -22.63
C SER A 242 -4.29 7.70 -22.01
N LEU A 243 -5.27 8.35 -21.36
CA LEU A 243 -5.06 9.56 -20.57
C LEU A 243 -6.02 9.58 -19.38
N PHE A 244 -5.47 9.78 -18.20
CA PHE A 244 -6.19 10.09 -16.97
C PHE A 244 -5.75 11.44 -16.42
N VAL A 245 -6.69 12.29 -16.07
CA VAL A 245 -6.45 13.60 -15.42
C VAL A 245 -7.33 13.71 -14.19
N ASN A 246 -6.75 14.06 -13.05
CA ASN A 246 -7.48 14.41 -11.83
C ASN A 246 -7.04 15.78 -11.36
N ALA A 247 -7.99 16.70 -11.17
CA ALA A 247 -7.75 18.01 -10.58
C ALA A 247 -8.59 18.18 -9.32
N TYR A 248 -7.99 18.73 -8.27
CA TYR A 248 -8.59 18.93 -6.95
C TYR A 248 -8.34 20.35 -6.47
N ILE A 249 -9.31 20.93 -5.79
CA ILE A 249 -9.22 22.22 -5.09
C ILE A 249 -10.04 22.18 -3.81
N ASN A 250 -9.59 22.86 -2.76
CA ASN A 250 -10.38 23.12 -1.57
C ASN A 250 -10.50 24.62 -1.24
N GLN A 251 -11.39 24.97 -0.30
CA GLN A 251 -11.62 26.38 0.11
C GLN A 251 -10.40 27.05 0.76
N MET A 252 -9.41 26.26 1.21
CA MET A 252 -8.17 26.76 1.79
C MET A 252 -7.09 27.01 0.74
N GLN A 253 -7.45 26.98 -0.56
CA GLN A 253 -6.53 27.18 -1.71
C GLN A 253 -5.44 26.11 -1.82
N ARG A 254 -5.73 24.87 -1.43
CA ARG A 254 -4.93 23.70 -1.84
C ARG A 254 -5.32 23.33 -3.26
N TYR A 255 -4.34 23.23 -4.13
CA TYR A 255 -4.49 22.80 -5.52
C TYR A 255 -3.68 21.54 -5.74
N GLU A 256 -4.26 20.62 -6.50
CA GLU A 256 -3.58 19.38 -6.87
C GLU A 256 -3.97 18.94 -8.28
N VAL A 257 -3.00 18.47 -9.05
CA VAL A 257 -3.19 17.91 -10.39
C VAL A 257 -2.41 16.61 -10.51
N ASN A 258 -3.08 15.58 -11.01
CA ASN A 258 -2.50 14.29 -11.34
C ASN A 258 -2.78 13.98 -12.81
N ILE A 259 -1.77 13.52 -13.54
CA ILE A 259 -1.88 13.10 -14.93
C ILE A 259 -1.22 11.74 -15.07
N ALA A 260 -1.91 10.79 -15.69
CA ALA A 260 -1.32 9.52 -16.10
C ALA A 260 -1.63 9.28 -17.59
N SER A 261 -0.65 8.81 -18.33
CA SER A 261 -0.80 8.48 -19.75
C SER A 261 -0.18 7.13 -20.03
N ALA A 262 -0.98 6.21 -20.56
CA ALA A 262 -0.57 4.86 -20.91
C ALA A 262 -0.57 4.67 -22.43
N SER A 263 0.36 3.87 -22.93
CA SER A 263 0.43 3.48 -24.34
C SER A 263 1.19 2.17 -24.52
N GLU A 264 0.78 1.37 -25.48
CA GLU A 264 1.61 0.27 -25.99
C GLU A 264 2.67 0.86 -26.94
N ILE A 265 3.95 0.73 -26.56
CA ILE A 265 5.08 1.29 -27.35
C ILE A 265 5.61 0.29 -28.38
N ALA A 266 5.40 -1.01 -28.12
CA ALA A 266 5.68 -2.12 -29.03
C ALA A 266 4.81 -3.30 -28.61
N LYS A 267 4.64 -4.31 -29.47
CA LYS A 267 3.79 -5.45 -29.16
C LYS A 267 4.17 -6.12 -27.82
N GLY A 268 3.24 -6.07 -26.85
CA GLY A 268 3.42 -6.57 -25.50
C GLY A 268 4.39 -5.77 -24.64
N TRP A 269 4.72 -4.52 -25.02
CA TRP A 269 5.46 -3.56 -24.22
C TRP A 269 4.58 -2.36 -23.92
N ASP A 270 4.15 -2.27 -22.68
CA ASP A 270 3.28 -1.23 -22.19
C ASP A 270 4.07 -0.19 -21.39
N PHE A 271 3.77 1.08 -21.64
CA PHE A 271 4.40 2.23 -21.00
C PHE A 271 3.35 3.07 -20.28
N LEU A 272 3.69 3.57 -19.12
CA LEU A 272 2.88 4.49 -18.33
C LEU A 272 3.75 5.62 -17.79
N LEU A 273 3.34 6.86 -18.06
CA LEU A 273 3.87 8.07 -17.45
C LEU A 273 2.87 8.61 -16.44
N MET A 274 3.33 8.93 -15.23
CA MET A 274 2.55 9.53 -14.16
C MET A 274 3.21 10.82 -13.69
N THR A 275 2.45 11.88 -13.56
CA THR A 275 2.91 13.16 -13.00
C THR A 275 1.93 13.67 -11.96
N HIS A 276 2.46 14.30 -10.93
CA HIS A 276 1.69 14.88 -9.84
C HIS A 276 2.30 16.19 -9.41
N GLY A 277 1.45 17.17 -9.14
CA GLY A 277 1.84 18.42 -8.50
C GLY A 277 0.80 18.87 -7.51
N ARG A 278 1.24 19.28 -6.30
CA ARG A 278 0.36 19.87 -5.29
C ARG A 278 1.01 21.09 -4.64
N ILE A 279 0.16 22.04 -4.28
CA ILE A 279 0.59 23.27 -3.62
C ILE A 279 -0.45 23.73 -2.60
N PHE A 280 0.02 24.15 -1.45
CA PHE A 280 -0.76 24.81 -0.41
C PHE A 280 0.10 25.93 0.21
N ASN A 281 -0.30 27.17 0.03
CA ASN A 281 0.49 28.36 0.44
C ASN A 281 -0.29 29.35 1.30
N HIS A 282 -1.44 28.95 1.85
CA HIS A 282 -2.29 29.84 2.66
C HIS A 282 -2.16 29.47 4.13
N GLU A 283 -1.62 30.39 4.95
CA GLU A 283 -1.50 30.21 6.39
C GLU A 283 -2.89 30.22 7.04
N ILE A 284 -3.20 29.19 7.82
CA ILE A 284 -4.45 29.05 8.56
C ILE A 284 -4.11 28.77 10.02
N ASP A 285 -4.76 29.52 10.91
CA ASP A 285 -4.68 29.41 12.36
C ASP A 285 -6.14 29.42 12.87
N GLY A 286 -6.81 28.27 12.82
CA GLY A 286 -8.22 28.13 13.14
C GLY A 286 -8.50 28.05 14.65
N ASN A 287 -7.54 27.60 15.43
CA ASN A 287 -7.59 27.56 16.91
C ASN A 287 -7.05 28.84 17.57
N GLN A 288 -6.49 29.78 16.79
CA GLN A 288 -5.96 31.07 17.20
C GLN A 288 -4.82 30.98 18.24
N ASP A 289 -3.98 29.96 18.11
CA ASP A 289 -2.82 29.75 18.97
C ASP A 289 -1.53 30.44 18.44
N GLY A 290 -1.59 31.07 17.27
CA GLY A 290 -0.47 31.77 16.62
C GLY A 290 0.40 30.87 15.78
N TYR A 291 0.00 29.60 15.58
CA TYR A 291 0.71 28.62 14.76
C TYR A 291 -0.11 28.21 13.53
N ILE A 292 0.56 27.77 12.50
CA ILE A 292 -0.07 27.27 11.29
C ILE A 292 -0.62 25.87 11.58
N ASP A 293 -1.95 25.67 11.51
CA ASP A 293 -2.63 24.37 11.76
C ASP A 293 -2.16 23.26 10.81
N MET A 294 -2.09 23.60 9.51
CA MET A 294 -1.58 22.73 8.47
C MET A 294 -0.35 23.35 7.83
N PRO A 295 0.80 22.68 7.86
CA PRO A 295 2.00 23.19 7.20
C PRO A 295 1.77 23.49 5.73
N LEU A 296 2.33 24.60 5.25
CA LEU A 296 2.39 24.92 3.84
C LEU A 296 3.24 23.89 3.11
N PHE A 297 2.89 23.51 1.88
CA PHE A 297 3.68 22.55 1.12
C PHE A 297 3.69 22.83 -0.39
N LYS A 298 4.75 22.35 -1.02
CA LYS A 298 4.91 22.27 -2.48
C LYS A 298 5.52 20.93 -2.82
N GLN A 299 4.85 20.13 -3.65
CA GLN A 299 5.33 18.81 -4.01
C GLN A 299 5.16 18.57 -5.50
N GLY A 300 6.17 17.92 -6.10
CA GLY A 300 6.14 17.41 -7.45
C GLY A 300 6.61 15.95 -7.49
N ASN A 301 5.90 15.11 -8.22
CA ASN A 301 6.27 13.73 -8.52
C ASN A 301 6.25 13.50 -10.03
N ILE A 302 7.20 12.74 -10.51
CA ILE A 302 7.19 12.16 -11.84
C ILE A 302 7.58 10.70 -11.74
N ALA A 303 6.82 9.83 -12.40
CA ALA A 303 7.13 8.41 -12.44
C ALA A 303 6.84 7.84 -13.82
N PHE A 304 7.59 6.82 -14.21
CA PHE A 304 7.28 6.03 -15.38
C PHE A 304 7.41 4.53 -15.07
N LYS A 305 6.58 3.75 -15.74
CA LYS A 305 6.52 2.31 -15.61
C LYS A 305 6.54 1.67 -16.99
N ILE A 306 7.33 0.63 -17.16
CA ILE A 306 7.37 -0.20 -18.36
C ILE A 306 7.08 -1.62 -17.92
N GLU A 307 6.15 -2.26 -18.61
CA GLU A 307 5.83 -3.68 -18.39
C GLU A 307 5.91 -4.43 -19.72
N HIS A 308 6.40 -5.65 -19.64
CA HIS A 308 6.39 -6.59 -20.75
C HIS A 308 6.03 -7.97 -20.21
N SER A 309 5.06 -8.60 -20.85
CA SER A 309 4.57 -9.90 -20.43
C SER A 309 4.43 -10.82 -21.64
N THR A 310 4.92 -12.03 -21.47
CA THR A 310 4.74 -13.15 -22.41
C THR A 310 4.23 -14.37 -21.66
N ALA A 311 4.01 -15.49 -22.35
CA ALA A 311 3.60 -16.73 -21.68
C ALA A 311 4.58 -17.21 -20.60
N ASN A 312 5.88 -16.91 -20.75
CA ASN A 312 6.94 -17.50 -19.92
C ASN A 312 7.83 -16.43 -19.25
N THR A 313 7.68 -15.15 -19.59
CA THR A 313 8.52 -14.09 -19.04
C THR A 313 7.69 -12.88 -18.67
N GLU A 314 8.05 -12.26 -17.57
CA GLU A 314 7.52 -10.97 -17.12
C GLU A 314 8.69 -10.02 -16.83
N PHE A 315 8.60 -8.83 -17.35
CA PHE A 315 9.53 -7.75 -17.05
C PHE A 315 8.77 -6.52 -16.60
N GLN A 316 9.27 -5.88 -15.55
CA GLN A 316 8.73 -4.65 -15.03
C GLN A 316 9.88 -3.72 -14.67
N LEU A 317 9.76 -2.45 -15.04
CA LEU A 317 10.65 -1.37 -14.64
C LEU A 317 9.80 -0.19 -14.17
N PHE A 318 10.13 0.35 -13.02
CA PHE A 318 9.53 1.54 -12.46
C PHE A 318 10.62 2.51 -12.00
N VAL A 319 10.47 3.79 -12.31
CA VAL A 319 11.37 4.86 -11.85
C VAL A 319 10.53 6.05 -11.42
N LYS A 320 10.89 6.66 -10.29
CA LYS A 320 10.17 7.82 -9.76
C LYS A 320 11.12 8.85 -9.18
N GLY A 321 10.79 10.12 -9.39
CA GLY A 321 11.43 11.28 -8.77
C GLY A 321 10.42 12.08 -7.95
N LEU A 322 10.86 12.60 -6.80
CA LEU A 322 10.07 13.41 -5.87
C LEU A 322 10.87 14.63 -5.43
N LEU A 323 10.20 15.78 -5.44
CA LEU A 323 10.62 17.00 -4.74
C LEU A 323 9.50 17.41 -3.81
N ASP A 324 9.82 17.64 -2.52
CA ASP A 324 8.83 17.95 -1.50
C ASP A 324 9.36 18.99 -0.53
N ASN A 325 8.54 20.00 -0.21
CA ASN A 325 8.90 21.06 0.71
C ASN A 325 7.72 21.33 1.63
N TYR A 326 7.99 21.36 2.93
CA TYR A 326 7.05 21.73 3.98
C TYR A 326 7.54 22.96 4.73
N LYS A 327 6.61 23.82 5.17
CA LYS A 327 6.86 24.95 6.08
C LYS A 327 5.73 25.09 7.06
N GLY A 328 6.03 25.05 8.36
CA GLY A 328 5.11 25.24 9.46
C GLY A 328 5.71 26.12 10.56
N GLY A 329 5.06 26.16 11.71
CA GLY A 329 5.45 26.98 12.83
C GLY A 329 4.56 28.22 13.01
N MET A 330 5.09 29.30 13.52
CA MET A 330 4.32 30.54 13.82
C MET A 330 3.80 31.21 12.54
N THR A 331 2.60 31.78 12.64
CA THR A 331 2.00 32.58 11.56
C THR A 331 2.68 33.96 11.46
N GLY A 332 2.76 34.48 10.22
CA GLY A 332 3.31 35.83 9.99
C GLY A 332 2.52 36.95 10.67
N GLN A 333 1.24 36.73 10.98
CA GLN A 333 0.39 37.76 11.66
C GLN A 333 0.70 37.96 13.14
N HIS A 334 1.19 36.91 13.82
CA HIS A 334 1.57 37.00 15.24
C HIS A 334 3.01 37.51 15.46
N SER A 335 3.77 37.77 14.40
CA SER A 335 5.11 38.33 14.48
C SER A 335 5.19 39.68 15.25
N HIS A 336 4.06 40.41 15.38
CA HIS A 336 3.95 41.65 16.10
C HIS A 336 3.73 41.49 17.63
N ALA A 337 3.31 40.30 18.09
CA ALA A 337 3.03 40.03 19.51
C ALA A 337 4.26 39.48 20.27
N VAL A 338 5.19 38.86 19.57
CA VAL A 338 6.50 38.44 20.09
C VAL A 338 7.36 39.69 20.24
N HIS A 339 8.11 39.84 21.33
CA HIS A 339 9.06 40.95 21.49
C HIS A 339 9.86 41.11 20.19
N ASN A 340 9.92 42.33 19.64
CA ASN A 340 10.46 42.67 18.31
C ASN A 340 11.90 42.19 18.02
N SER A 341 12.54 41.46 18.91
CA SER A 341 13.90 40.93 18.81
C SER A 341 13.99 39.40 18.78
N ASP A 342 12.93 38.68 19.09
CA ASP A 342 13.00 37.19 19.20
C ASP A 342 12.71 36.51 17.86
N PRO A 343 13.54 35.54 17.48
CA PRO A 343 13.29 34.80 16.22
C PRO A 343 12.02 33.97 16.31
N LEU A 344 11.20 34.01 15.26
CA LEU A 344 10.01 33.18 15.12
C LEU A 344 10.39 31.71 15.13
N PHE A 345 9.54 30.86 15.72
CA PHE A 345 9.67 29.41 15.56
C PHE A 345 9.15 29.01 14.19
N ILE A 346 10.04 28.56 13.31
CA ILE A 346 9.72 28.08 11.96
C ILE A 346 10.24 26.64 11.82
N SER A 347 9.44 25.79 11.22
CA SER A 347 9.83 24.44 10.80
C SER A 347 9.82 24.40 9.27
N GLU A 348 10.96 24.11 8.67
CA GLU A 348 11.08 23.94 7.21
C GLU A 348 11.77 22.61 6.92
N THR A 349 11.17 21.81 6.02
CA THR A 349 11.74 20.53 5.58
C THR A 349 11.70 20.47 4.06
N SER A 350 12.84 20.17 3.44
CA SER A 350 13.01 19.96 2.02
C SER A 350 13.50 18.53 1.77
N THR A 351 12.82 17.81 0.90
CA THR A 351 13.13 16.42 0.56
C THR A 351 13.32 16.27 -0.94
N GLN A 352 14.35 15.53 -1.31
CA GLN A 352 14.58 15.06 -2.68
C GLN A 352 14.73 13.54 -2.64
N ARG A 353 14.00 12.84 -3.51
CA ARG A 353 14.06 11.39 -3.57
C ARG A 353 13.99 10.90 -5.01
N GLY A 354 14.92 10.03 -5.36
CA GLY A 354 14.88 9.22 -6.58
C GLY A 354 14.75 7.75 -6.20
N GLU A 355 13.93 6.99 -6.88
CA GLU A 355 13.75 5.56 -6.63
C GLU A 355 13.50 4.80 -7.92
N PHE A 356 13.96 3.57 -7.97
CA PHE A 356 13.66 2.64 -9.05
C PHE A 356 13.39 1.23 -8.53
N PHE A 357 12.66 0.48 -9.31
CA PHE A 357 12.38 -0.92 -9.10
C PHE A 357 12.39 -1.65 -10.45
N SER A 358 12.96 -2.84 -10.49
CA SER A 358 12.87 -3.72 -11.65
C SER A 358 12.63 -5.15 -11.22
N LYS A 359 11.79 -5.86 -11.96
CA LYS A 359 11.50 -7.28 -11.77
C LYS A 359 11.64 -8.00 -13.11
N LEU A 360 12.27 -9.16 -13.07
CA LEU A 360 12.37 -10.08 -14.19
C LEU A 360 11.96 -11.48 -13.70
N GLY A 361 10.88 -12.01 -14.25
CA GLY A 361 10.33 -13.33 -13.92
C GLY A 361 10.42 -14.28 -15.11
N PHE A 362 10.75 -15.53 -14.82
CA PHE A 362 10.71 -16.65 -15.75
C PHE A 362 9.78 -17.72 -15.19
N MET A 363 8.83 -18.15 -15.98
CA MET A 363 7.82 -19.11 -15.56
C MET A 363 7.80 -20.33 -16.49
N GLU A 364 7.05 -21.34 -16.07
CA GLU A 364 6.94 -22.60 -16.82
C GLU A 364 8.31 -23.24 -17.10
N LEU A 365 9.25 -23.12 -16.13
CA LEU A 365 10.56 -23.77 -16.22
C LEU A 365 10.40 -25.26 -15.93
N ASP A 366 11.11 -26.08 -16.73
CA ASP A 366 11.13 -27.53 -16.55
C ASP A 366 12.39 -27.96 -15.75
N TYR A 367 12.64 -27.30 -14.62
CA TYR A 367 13.73 -27.65 -13.73
C TYR A 367 13.20 -28.38 -12.51
N SER A 368 13.93 -29.41 -12.05
CA SER A 368 13.57 -30.17 -10.85
C SER A 368 13.59 -29.32 -9.56
N PHE A 369 14.33 -28.20 -9.57
CA PHE A 369 14.48 -27.32 -8.41
C PHE A 369 13.58 -26.07 -8.47
N ALA A 370 13.12 -25.67 -9.65
CA ALA A 370 12.29 -24.47 -9.80
C ALA A 370 11.36 -24.54 -11.01
N LYS A 371 10.08 -24.27 -10.79
CA LYS A 371 9.07 -24.06 -11.80
C LYS A 371 9.01 -22.61 -12.27
N SER A 372 9.38 -21.69 -11.39
CA SER A 372 9.58 -20.29 -11.72
C SER A 372 10.73 -19.66 -10.94
N ILE A 373 11.36 -18.66 -11.56
CA ILE A 373 12.45 -17.89 -10.95
C ILE A 373 12.17 -16.41 -11.20
N ALA A 374 12.31 -15.57 -10.17
CA ALA A 374 12.19 -14.13 -10.28
C ALA A 374 13.41 -13.43 -9.67
N PHE A 375 13.83 -12.37 -10.32
CA PHE A 375 14.85 -11.44 -9.84
C PHE A 375 14.21 -10.09 -9.63
N GLN A 376 14.44 -9.50 -8.47
CA GLN A 376 13.97 -8.17 -8.12
C GLN A 376 15.17 -7.32 -7.70
N ILE A 377 15.21 -6.10 -8.25
CA ILE A 377 16.26 -5.11 -7.93
C ILE A 377 15.54 -3.81 -7.63
N SER A 378 15.87 -3.16 -6.54
CA SER A 378 15.38 -1.83 -6.23
C SER A 378 16.48 -0.97 -5.63
N GLY A 379 16.34 0.34 -5.79
CA GLY A 379 17.26 1.28 -5.18
C GLY A 379 16.59 2.64 -4.98
N SER A 380 17.10 3.39 -4.01
CA SER A 380 16.69 4.76 -3.78
C SER A 380 17.84 5.62 -3.30
N VAL A 381 17.77 6.90 -3.65
CA VAL A 381 18.57 7.98 -3.07
C VAL A 381 17.60 8.96 -2.44
N HIS A 382 17.87 9.35 -1.20
CA HIS A 382 17.01 10.23 -0.41
C HIS A 382 17.87 11.27 0.29
N SER A 383 17.48 12.53 0.19
CA SER A 383 18.12 13.64 0.89
C SER A 383 17.05 14.48 1.58
N MET A 384 17.25 14.78 2.85
CA MET A 384 16.34 15.57 3.66
C MET A 384 17.09 16.65 4.44
N LEU A 385 16.73 17.90 4.19
CA LEU A 385 17.18 19.06 4.96
C LEU A 385 16.00 19.54 5.81
N SER A 386 16.19 19.61 7.12
CA SER A 386 15.16 20.09 8.04
C SER A 386 15.71 21.12 9.01
N THR A 387 14.97 22.21 9.18
CA THR A 387 15.21 23.21 10.22
C THR A 387 13.98 23.27 11.11
N ILE A 388 14.14 23.03 12.40
CA ILE A 388 13.08 23.03 13.40
C ILE A 388 13.46 24.04 14.49
N GLY A 389 12.94 25.25 14.42
CA GLY A 389 13.41 26.37 15.22
C GLY A 389 14.90 26.63 14.98
N GLN A 390 15.73 26.44 16.02
CA GLN A 390 17.17 26.56 15.90
C GLN A 390 17.91 25.27 15.58
N LYS A 391 17.21 24.13 15.54
CA LYS A 391 17.79 22.81 15.28
C LYS A 391 17.85 22.52 13.79
N LYS A 392 19.03 22.13 13.32
CA LYS A 392 19.27 21.78 11.91
C LYS A 392 19.58 20.31 11.79
N TYR A 393 18.95 19.66 10.81
CA TYR A 393 19.17 18.30 10.42
C TYR A 393 19.45 18.23 8.92
N ASN A 394 20.46 17.45 8.56
CA ASN A 394 20.74 17.07 7.19
C ASN A 394 20.94 15.54 7.16
N GLY A 395 20.20 14.84 6.32
CA GLY A 395 20.27 13.38 6.21
C GLY A 395 20.24 12.93 4.77
N ASP A 396 21.22 12.11 4.40
CA ASP A 396 21.32 11.45 3.10
C ASP A 396 21.28 9.92 3.30
N GLU A 397 20.49 9.24 2.49
CA GLU A 397 20.35 7.79 2.47
C GLU A 397 20.49 7.25 1.05
N GLN A 398 21.27 6.20 0.89
CA GLN A 398 21.34 5.39 -0.31
C GLN A 398 20.96 3.97 0.05
N SER A 399 19.94 3.43 -0.60
CA SER A 399 19.44 2.07 -0.37
C SER A 399 19.47 1.28 -1.67
N PHE A 400 19.88 0.01 -1.58
CA PHE A 400 19.90 -0.91 -2.70
C PHE A 400 19.54 -2.31 -2.24
N ILE A 401 18.60 -2.96 -2.93
CA ILE A 401 18.12 -4.30 -2.60
C ILE A 401 18.16 -5.16 -3.86
N VAL A 402 18.70 -6.36 -3.72
CA VAL A 402 18.62 -7.43 -4.73
C VAL A 402 18.00 -8.65 -4.10
N LYS A 403 17.07 -9.28 -4.79
CA LYS A 403 16.40 -10.50 -4.32
C LYS A 403 16.23 -11.48 -5.48
N GLY A 404 16.63 -12.71 -5.28
CA GLY A 404 16.33 -13.85 -6.16
C GLY A 404 15.38 -14.80 -5.47
N ILE A 405 14.29 -15.19 -6.14
CA ILE A 405 13.25 -16.07 -5.62
C ILE A 405 13.05 -17.21 -6.59
N ALA A 406 13.04 -18.44 -6.11
CA ALA A 406 12.65 -19.62 -6.84
C ALA A 406 11.38 -20.21 -6.22
N VAL A 407 10.49 -20.74 -7.05
CA VAL A 407 9.25 -21.38 -6.61
C VAL A 407 9.21 -22.78 -7.21
N GLN A 408 8.87 -23.74 -6.37
CA GLN A 408 8.65 -25.14 -6.77
C GLN A 408 7.38 -25.68 -6.12
N ASP A 409 6.56 -26.36 -6.91
CA ASP A 409 5.35 -27.03 -6.45
C ASP A 409 5.61 -28.54 -6.32
N PHE A 410 5.14 -29.13 -5.21
CA PHE A 410 5.16 -30.58 -4.92
C PHE A 410 3.78 -30.97 -4.38
N ASP A 411 2.98 -31.65 -5.14
CA ASP A 411 1.64 -32.09 -4.71
C ASP A 411 0.90 -31.01 -3.88
N ASP A 412 0.86 -31.20 -2.54
CA ASP A 412 0.20 -30.29 -1.61
C ASP A 412 1.10 -29.16 -1.07
N HIS A 413 2.35 -29.04 -1.56
CA HIS A 413 3.33 -28.10 -1.10
C HIS A 413 3.72 -27.11 -2.20
N THR A 414 3.77 -25.82 -1.87
CA THR A 414 4.45 -24.80 -2.67
C THR A 414 5.61 -24.24 -1.86
N LEU A 415 6.83 -24.52 -2.31
CA LEU A 415 8.06 -24.04 -1.68
C LEU A 415 8.57 -22.81 -2.42
N ARG A 416 8.71 -21.69 -1.71
CA ARG A 416 9.34 -20.45 -2.15
C ARG A 416 10.63 -20.26 -1.39
N TYR A 417 11.75 -20.10 -2.08
CA TYR A 417 13.05 -19.92 -1.43
C TYR A 417 13.96 -19.03 -2.23
N GLY A 418 14.94 -18.46 -1.58
CA GLY A 418 15.81 -17.54 -2.29
C GLY A 418 16.87 -16.88 -1.43
N ILE A 419 17.47 -15.88 -2.07
CA ILE A 419 18.54 -15.08 -1.49
C ILE A 419 18.18 -13.60 -1.61
N SER A 420 18.71 -12.81 -0.71
CA SER A 420 18.59 -11.35 -0.78
C SER A 420 19.88 -10.68 -0.34
N PHE A 421 20.07 -9.46 -0.80
CA PHE A 421 21.14 -8.59 -0.35
C PHE A 421 20.57 -7.19 -0.17
N LEU A 422 20.77 -6.60 0.99
CA LEU A 422 20.43 -5.23 1.32
C LEU A 422 21.71 -4.44 1.57
N TYR A 423 21.81 -3.29 0.96
CA TYR A 423 22.81 -2.27 1.21
C TYR A 423 22.13 -0.96 1.57
N ASP A 424 22.44 -0.38 2.73
CA ASP A 424 22.02 0.94 3.14
C ASP A 424 23.24 1.75 3.61
N ASN A 425 23.31 2.99 3.18
CA ASN A 425 24.31 3.94 3.64
C ASN A 425 23.62 5.22 4.10
N TYR A 426 23.86 5.58 5.36
CA TYR A 426 23.27 6.73 6.03
C TYR A 426 24.38 7.73 6.38
N THR A 427 24.18 8.98 5.98
CA THR A 427 24.98 10.11 6.41
C THR A 427 24.04 11.13 7.05
N GLU A 428 24.17 11.34 8.33
CA GLU A 428 23.31 12.27 9.07
C GLU A 428 24.17 13.30 9.79
N GLN A 429 23.74 14.56 9.72
CA GLN A 429 24.25 15.65 10.52
C GLN A 429 23.10 16.25 11.32
N PHE A 430 23.18 16.22 12.63
CA PHE A 430 22.21 16.87 13.52
C PHE A 430 22.93 17.85 14.44
N MET A 431 22.61 19.13 14.28
CA MET A 431 23.32 20.22 14.94
C MET A 431 24.83 20.15 14.63
N ASN A 432 25.66 19.84 15.64
CA ASN A 432 27.11 19.71 15.52
C ASN A 432 27.59 18.25 15.61
N SER A 433 26.68 17.29 15.44
CA SER A 433 26.98 15.85 15.55
C SER A 433 26.77 15.14 14.23
N ASP A 434 27.80 14.48 13.74
CA ASP A 434 27.75 13.66 12.55
C ASP A 434 27.56 12.18 12.92
N ARG A 435 26.72 11.49 12.13
CA ARG A 435 26.47 10.04 12.26
C ARG A 435 26.62 9.39 10.89
N LEU A 436 27.47 8.39 10.83
CA LEU A 436 27.68 7.57 9.64
C LEU A 436 27.31 6.13 9.95
N ARG A 437 26.54 5.50 9.10
CA ARG A 437 26.17 4.09 9.25
C ARG A 437 26.05 3.45 7.89
N THR A 438 26.75 2.32 7.71
CA THR A 438 26.65 1.51 6.50
C THR A 438 26.24 0.09 6.89
N GLU A 439 25.21 -0.42 6.25
CA GLU A 439 24.64 -1.74 6.48
C GLU A 439 24.81 -2.62 5.24
N TYR A 440 25.28 -3.85 5.46
CA TYR A 440 25.34 -4.93 4.47
C TYR A 440 24.63 -6.12 5.07
N VAL A 441 23.54 -6.57 4.42
CA VAL A 441 22.73 -7.64 4.97
C VAL A 441 22.42 -8.68 3.89
N PRO A 442 23.34 -9.61 3.62
CA PRO A 442 22.98 -10.80 2.86
C PRO A 442 22.02 -11.66 3.66
N GLY A 443 21.06 -12.28 2.98
CA GLY A 443 20.04 -13.10 3.60
C GLY A 443 19.64 -14.29 2.75
N ILE A 444 19.22 -15.35 3.41
CA ILE A 444 18.63 -16.54 2.81
C ILE A 444 17.25 -16.77 3.42
N PHE A 445 16.29 -17.26 2.63
CA PHE A 445 14.96 -17.51 3.13
C PHE A 445 14.31 -18.70 2.43
N ALA A 446 13.40 -19.35 3.15
CA ALA A 446 12.50 -20.34 2.60
C ALA A 446 11.13 -20.23 3.26
N GLU A 447 10.08 -20.36 2.46
CA GLU A 447 8.68 -20.36 2.90
C GLU A 447 7.96 -21.49 2.18
N ASN A 448 7.32 -22.37 2.96
CA ASN A 448 6.53 -23.47 2.44
C ASN A 448 5.06 -23.27 2.77
N THR A 449 4.22 -23.34 1.74
CA THR A 449 2.76 -23.42 1.88
C THR A 449 2.34 -24.85 1.72
N PHE A 450 1.78 -25.44 2.78
CA PHE A 450 1.21 -26.79 2.77
C PHE A 450 -0.32 -26.68 2.74
N SER A 451 -0.95 -27.16 1.66
CA SER A 451 -2.39 -27.11 1.42
C SER A 451 -2.93 -28.46 0.95
N PRO A 452 -3.10 -29.45 1.89
CA PRO A 452 -3.52 -30.81 1.54
C PRO A 452 -4.97 -30.88 1.02
N ASN A 453 -5.75 -29.83 1.24
CA ASN A 453 -7.12 -29.69 0.76
C ASN A 453 -7.53 -28.21 0.77
N SER A 454 -8.69 -27.90 0.24
CA SER A 454 -9.24 -26.53 0.19
C SER A 454 -9.57 -25.92 1.56
N SER A 455 -9.71 -26.77 2.59
CA SER A 455 -10.12 -26.33 3.94
C SER A 455 -8.94 -25.92 4.82
N PHE A 456 -7.74 -26.45 4.59
CA PHE A 456 -6.59 -26.21 5.46
C PHE A 456 -5.37 -25.76 4.67
N SER A 457 -4.72 -24.70 5.17
CA SER A 457 -3.43 -24.23 4.65
C SER A 457 -2.53 -23.82 5.81
N LEU A 458 -1.25 -24.21 5.72
CA LEU A 458 -0.21 -23.89 6.68
C LEU A 458 0.99 -23.28 5.95
N VAL A 459 1.30 -22.02 6.23
CA VAL A 459 2.50 -21.36 5.73
C VAL A 459 3.54 -21.34 6.82
N THR A 460 4.71 -21.89 6.53
CA THR A 460 5.87 -21.89 7.44
C THR A 460 7.06 -21.23 6.75
N GLY A 461 7.61 -20.21 7.37
CA GLY A 461 8.72 -19.45 6.83
C GLY A 461 9.89 -19.37 7.80
N LEU A 462 11.09 -19.45 7.26
CA LEU A 462 12.34 -19.22 7.99
C LEU A 462 13.26 -18.35 7.16
N ARG A 463 13.81 -17.32 7.77
CA ARG A 463 14.77 -16.41 7.16
C ARG A 463 15.97 -16.22 8.09
N ALA A 464 17.16 -16.20 7.51
CA ALA A 464 18.41 -15.87 8.19
C ALA A 464 19.12 -14.73 7.43
N ASP A 465 19.34 -13.62 8.11
CA ASP A 465 20.03 -12.44 7.62
C ASP A 465 21.34 -12.23 8.38
N PHE A 466 22.39 -11.88 7.69
CA PHE A 466 23.72 -11.69 8.27
C PHE A 466 24.08 -10.20 8.22
N HIS A 467 23.71 -9.51 9.27
CA HIS A 467 23.90 -8.07 9.39
C HIS A 467 25.34 -7.75 9.85
N ASN A 468 26.04 -6.89 9.10
CA ASN A 468 27.44 -6.55 9.39
C ASN A 468 27.66 -5.94 10.79
N LEU A 469 26.66 -5.20 11.33
CA LEU A 469 26.77 -4.55 12.64
C LEU A 469 26.18 -5.36 13.78
N TYR A 470 25.16 -6.20 13.52
CA TYR A 470 24.38 -6.86 14.57
C TYR A 470 24.39 -8.39 14.48
N GLY A 471 25.19 -8.96 13.55
CA GLY A 471 25.37 -10.39 13.41
C GLY A 471 24.18 -11.11 12.77
N MET A 472 23.98 -12.37 13.12
CA MET A 472 22.94 -13.20 12.53
C MET A 472 21.56 -12.91 13.13
N ILE A 473 20.57 -12.70 12.25
CA ILE A 473 19.16 -12.47 12.57
C ILE A 473 18.38 -13.66 12.02
N ILE A 474 17.65 -14.35 12.90
CA ILE A 474 16.77 -15.45 12.49
C ILE A 474 15.32 -15.00 12.67
N THR A 475 14.51 -15.11 11.62
CA THR A 475 13.13 -14.68 11.58
C THR A 475 12.22 -15.86 11.22
N PRO A 476 11.71 -16.63 12.17
CA PRO A 476 10.69 -17.65 11.93
C PRO A 476 9.30 -17.01 11.86
N ARG A 477 8.44 -17.50 10.94
CA ARG A 477 7.03 -17.11 10.82
C ARG A 477 6.17 -18.31 10.47
N ILE A 478 4.95 -18.32 11.02
CA ILE A 478 3.97 -19.37 10.78
C ILE A 478 2.58 -18.76 10.65
N HIS A 479 1.80 -19.24 9.68
CA HIS A 479 0.40 -18.90 9.50
C HIS A 479 -0.39 -20.17 9.27
N ALA A 480 -1.52 -20.29 9.92
CA ALA A 480 -2.47 -21.37 9.70
C ALA A 480 -3.83 -20.77 9.32
N LYS A 481 -4.46 -21.34 8.31
CA LYS A 481 -5.81 -21.04 7.88
C LYS A 481 -6.62 -22.32 7.89
N TYR A 482 -7.81 -22.26 8.47
CA TYR A 482 -8.76 -23.36 8.45
C TYR A 482 -10.14 -22.81 8.05
N SER A 483 -10.62 -23.24 6.89
CA SER A 483 -11.99 -22.98 6.41
C SER A 483 -12.86 -24.13 6.86
N VAL A 484 -13.67 -23.90 7.89
CA VAL A 484 -14.63 -24.90 8.41
C VAL A 484 -15.64 -25.25 7.32
N ASP A 485 -16.08 -24.21 6.62
CA ASP A 485 -16.92 -24.23 5.43
C ASP A 485 -16.66 -22.97 4.57
N GLU A 486 -17.49 -22.71 3.58
CA GLU A 486 -17.37 -21.50 2.73
C GLU A 486 -17.66 -20.20 3.50
N GLN A 487 -18.32 -20.28 4.63
CA GLN A 487 -18.79 -19.16 5.44
C GLN A 487 -17.84 -18.82 6.60
N LEU A 488 -17.24 -19.83 7.23
CA LEU A 488 -16.43 -19.67 8.44
C LEU A 488 -14.96 -19.98 8.21
N GLN A 489 -14.12 -18.97 8.39
CA GLN A 489 -12.67 -19.08 8.28
C GLN A 489 -12.00 -18.69 9.60
N LEU A 490 -11.08 -19.51 10.02
CA LEU A 490 -10.23 -19.30 11.20
C LEU A 490 -8.79 -19.11 10.73
N ARG A 491 -8.08 -18.14 11.29
CA ARG A 491 -6.66 -17.91 11.02
C ARG A 491 -5.89 -17.70 12.32
N ALA A 492 -4.65 -18.17 12.32
CA ALA A 492 -3.70 -17.91 13.40
C ALA A 492 -2.32 -17.62 12.80
N SER A 493 -1.56 -16.76 13.46
CA SER A 493 -0.20 -16.44 13.04
C SER A 493 0.71 -16.21 14.24
N ALA A 494 1.99 -16.53 14.05
CA ALA A 494 3.05 -16.19 15.00
C ALA A 494 4.35 -15.95 14.23
N GLY A 495 5.15 -14.99 14.66
CA GLY A 495 6.45 -14.74 14.04
C GLY A 495 7.25 -13.68 14.76
N SER A 496 8.53 -13.60 14.44
CA SER A 496 9.43 -12.59 14.98
C SER A 496 9.80 -11.55 13.91
N GLY A 497 10.22 -10.39 14.39
CA GLY A 497 10.79 -9.33 13.57
C GLY A 497 11.87 -8.56 14.32
N MET A 498 12.74 -7.91 13.58
CA MET A 498 13.80 -7.05 14.11
C MET A 498 13.86 -5.74 13.32
N ARG A 499 14.23 -4.66 13.99
CA ARG A 499 14.41 -3.36 13.36
C ARG A 499 15.63 -2.65 13.93
N VAL A 500 16.34 -1.90 13.08
CA VAL A 500 17.38 -0.95 13.49
C VAL A 500 16.77 0.45 13.56
N SER A 501 16.92 1.13 14.70
CA SER A 501 16.36 2.46 14.92
C SER A 501 17.20 3.54 14.23
N ASN A 502 16.53 4.58 13.72
CA ASN A 502 17.11 5.85 13.29
C ASN A 502 16.70 6.93 14.32
N PRO A 503 17.47 7.12 15.41
CA PRO A 503 16.97 7.80 16.59
C PRO A 503 16.60 9.27 16.39
N ILE A 504 17.09 9.92 15.34
CA ILE A 504 16.73 11.31 15.01
C ILE A 504 15.45 11.32 14.19
N THR A 505 15.43 10.67 13.01
CA THR A 505 14.30 10.71 12.09
C THR A 505 13.07 9.96 12.63
N ASP A 506 13.24 8.88 13.37
CA ASP A 506 12.13 8.19 14.05
C ASP A 506 11.42 9.10 15.08
N ASN A 507 12.08 10.18 15.53
CA ASN A 507 11.66 11.02 16.64
C ASN A 507 11.70 12.52 16.33
N LEU A 508 11.44 12.93 15.08
CA LEU A 508 11.42 14.34 14.70
C LEU A 508 10.49 15.18 15.60
N SER A 509 9.36 14.61 16.02
CA SER A 509 8.43 15.25 16.94
C SER A 509 9.04 15.62 18.30
N ALA A 510 10.09 14.95 18.76
CA ALA A 510 10.78 15.33 19.99
C ALA A 510 11.55 16.65 19.86
N PHE A 511 11.91 17.03 18.64
CA PHE A 511 12.72 18.22 18.36
C PHE A 511 11.90 19.49 18.13
N VAL A 512 10.57 19.40 18.05
CA VAL A 512 9.67 20.57 18.00
C VAL A 512 9.39 21.15 19.39
N SER A 513 10.25 20.88 20.34
CA SER A 513 10.21 21.39 21.70
C SER A 513 11.60 21.90 22.14
N ASN A 514 11.68 22.73 23.16
CA ASN A 514 12.96 23.13 23.76
C ASN A 514 13.40 22.20 24.90
N ARG A 515 12.72 21.04 25.04
CA ARG A 515 13.15 19.96 25.93
C ARG A 515 14.52 19.44 25.50
N ILE A 516 15.33 19.04 26.46
CA ILE A 516 16.63 18.42 26.21
C ILE A 516 16.37 16.98 25.72
N VAL A 517 16.76 16.68 24.50
CA VAL A 517 16.67 15.32 23.96
C VAL A 517 17.98 14.59 24.22
N VAL A 518 17.91 13.55 25.05
CA VAL A 518 19.04 12.68 25.37
C VAL A 518 18.88 11.36 24.61
N ILE A 519 19.84 11.05 23.77
CA ILE A 519 19.87 9.79 23.00
C ILE A 519 21.00 8.94 23.58
N ASP A 520 20.69 7.69 23.96
CA ASP A 520 21.71 6.75 24.42
C ASP A 520 22.77 6.54 23.35
N SER A 521 24.03 6.50 23.77
CA SER A 521 25.19 6.41 22.87
C SER A 521 25.22 5.11 22.07
N VAL A 522 24.65 4.04 22.60
CA VAL A 522 24.54 2.74 21.94
C VAL A 522 23.11 2.25 22.03
N LEU A 523 22.40 2.26 20.89
CA LEU A 523 21.09 1.67 20.76
C LEU A 523 21.20 0.30 20.11
N SER A 524 20.67 -0.71 20.79
CA SER A 524 20.58 -2.08 20.26
C SER A 524 19.34 -2.23 19.38
N PRO A 525 19.37 -3.14 18.39
CA PRO A 525 18.22 -3.38 17.53
C PRO A 525 16.98 -3.80 18.31
N GLU A 526 15.84 -3.33 17.86
CA GLU A 526 14.53 -3.69 18.41
C GLU A 526 14.14 -5.09 17.94
N LYS A 527 13.65 -5.91 18.87
CA LYS A 527 13.24 -7.30 18.60
C LYS A 527 11.90 -7.58 19.25
N ALA A 528 11.01 -8.19 18.49
CA ALA A 528 9.69 -8.56 19.01
C ALA A 528 9.17 -9.86 18.40
N TRP A 529 8.27 -10.50 19.15
CA TRP A 529 7.38 -11.53 18.67
C TRP A 529 5.97 -10.96 18.53
N ASN A 530 5.33 -11.30 17.40
CA ASN A 530 3.93 -11.03 17.19
C ASN A 530 3.18 -12.35 17.04
N TYR A 531 2.02 -12.47 17.69
CA TYR A 531 1.12 -13.58 17.53
C TYR A 531 -0.33 -13.14 17.66
N GLY A 532 -1.20 -13.82 16.92
CA GLY A 532 -2.60 -13.48 16.92
C GLY A 532 -3.44 -14.42 16.09
N GLY A 533 -4.71 -14.11 16.02
CA GLY A 533 -5.67 -14.88 15.24
C GLY A 533 -6.87 -14.06 14.86
N SER A 534 -7.62 -14.58 13.89
CA SER A 534 -8.87 -13.97 13.44
C SER A 534 -9.92 -15.01 13.07
N ILE A 535 -11.16 -14.60 13.14
CA ILE A 535 -12.35 -15.35 12.72
C ILE A 535 -13.10 -14.47 11.75
N THR A 536 -13.33 -14.97 10.53
CA THR A 536 -14.18 -14.34 9.53
C THR A 536 -15.38 -15.23 9.29
N TYR A 537 -16.60 -14.69 9.47
CA TYR A 537 -17.85 -15.40 9.28
C TYR A 537 -18.79 -14.63 8.37
N THR A 538 -19.16 -15.23 7.23
CA THR A 538 -20.09 -14.64 6.26
C THR A 538 -21.42 -15.37 6.32
N ILE A 539 -22.48 -14.67 6.68
CA ILE A 539 -23.86 -15.20 6.74
C ILE A 539 -24.75 -14.45 5.76
N SER A 540 -25.79 -15.11 5.28
CA SER A 540 -26.85 -14.48 4.50
C SER A 540 -28.10 -14.33 5.37
N LEU A 541 -28.47 -13.11 5.70
CA LEU A 541 -29.69 -12.81 6.43
C LEU A 541 -30.69 -12.16 5.46
N PHE A 542 -31.84 -12.80 5.21
CA PHE A 542 -32.84 -12.35 4.25
C PHE A 542 -32.27 -11.98 2.87
N THR A 543 -31.38 -12.81 2.30
CA THR A 543 -30.64 -12.59 1.03
C THR A 543 -29.51 -11.56 1.09
N MET A 544 -29.28 -10.94 2.22
CA MET A 544 -28.26 -9.93 2.44
C MET A 544 -26.99 -10.58 2.99
N PRO A 545 -25.84 -10.52 2.31
CA PRO A 545 -24.60 -11.01 2.86
C PRO A 545 -24.12 -10.08 3.97
N ILE A 546 -23.77 -10.64 5.11
CA ILE A 546 -23.18 -9.96 6.26
C ILE A 546 -21.87 -10.67 6.58
N THR A 547 -20.77 -9.96 6.55
CA THR A 547 -19.46 -10.46 6.96
C THR A 547 -19.11 -9.91 8.35
N LEU A 548 -18.82 -10.82 9.27
CA LEU A 548 -18.33 -10.53 10.61
C LEU A 548 -16.85 -10.93 10.66
N ASP A 549 -16.00 -10.01 11.06
CA ASP A 549 -14.58 -10.28 11.27
C ASP A 549 -14.16 -9.86 12.67
N ALA A 550 -13.52 -10.77 13.39
CA ALA A 550 -12.97 -10.52 14.72
C ALA A 550 -11.51 -10.95 14.75
N GLU A 551 -10.65 -10.13 15.32
CA GLU A 551 -9.24 -10.43 15.43
C GLU A 551 -8.63 -9.96 16.74
N VAL A 552 -7.59 -10.66 17.16
CA VAL A 552 -6.76 -10.30 18.32
C VAL A 552 -5.30 -10.53 17.99
N TYR A 553 -4.44 -9.58 18.40
CA TYR A 553 -3.00 -9.66 18.23
C TYR A 553 -2.28 -9.19 19.49
N ARG A 554 -1.13 -9.81 19.76
CA ARG A 554 -0.18 -9.33 20.75
C ARG A 554 1.21 -9.23 20.14
N THR A 555 1.83 -8.06 20.31
CA THR A 555 3.26 -7.84 20.03
C THR A 555 4.00 -7.70 21.34
N GLN A 556 5.00 -8.56 21.58
CA GLN A 556 5.83 -8.56 22.76
C GLN A 556 7.27 -8.22 22.39
N PHE A 557 7.77 -7.09 22.86
CA PHE A 557 9.15 -6.68 22.66
C PHE A 557 10.06 -7.36 23.70
N SER A 558 11.16 -7.91 23.20
CA SER A 558 12.30 -8.29 24.05
C SER A 558 13.30 -7.14 24.18
N ASN A 559 13.32 -6.25 23.22
CA ASN A 559 14.07 -5.01 23.24
C ASN A 559 13.33 -3.98 22.34
N GLN A 560 13.12 -2.77 22.83
CA GLN A 560 12.48 -1.67 22.10
C GLN A 560 13.26 -0.38 22.32
N VAL A 561 13.38 0.46 21.30
CA VAL A 561 13.86 1.84 21.44
C VAL A 561 12.66 2.73 21.76
N ILE A 562 12.61 3.25 22.95
CA ILE A 562 11.50 4.05 23.48
C ILE A 562 11.90 5.51 23.50
N THR A 563 11.03 6.38 23.00
CA THR A 563 11.09 7.82 23.20
C THR A 563 10.24 8.14 24.43
N ASP A 564 10.91 8.36 25.55
CA ASP A 564 10.30 8.61 26.85
C ASP A 564 9.99 10.12 27.00
N PHE A 565 8.78 10.52 26.65
CA PHE A 565 8.25 11.86 26.85
C PHE A 565 7.84 12.14 28.31
N ASP A 566 7.76 11.10 29.13
CA ASP A 566 7.38 11.18 30.54
C ASP A 566 8.60 11.23 31.47
N ARG A 567 9.82 11.28 30.94
CA ARG A 567 11.06 11.36 31.71
C ARG A 567 11.05 12.56 32.66
N SER A 568 10.73 13.71 32.12
CA SER A 568 10.34 14.94 32.82
C SER A 568 9.80 15.94 31.81
N SER A 569 9.15 17.01 32.26
CA SER A 569 8.72 18.10 31.36
C SER A 569 9.90 18.83 30.68
N ARG A 570 11.16 18.52 31.04
CA ARG A 570 12.38 19.18 30.53
C ARG A 570 13.26 18.24 29.70
N ILE A 571 13.07 16.95 29.81
CA ILE A 571 13.92 15.92 29.18
C ILE A 571 13.08 14.91 28.45
N ILE A 572 13.43 14.67 27.20
CA ILE A 572 12.97 13.53 26.42
C ILE A 572 14.15 12.56 26.28
N ALA A 573 13.96 11.29 26.62
CA ALA A 573 15.01 10.28 26.49
C ALA A 573 14.69 9.28 25.39
N VAL A 574 15.66 9.00 24.52
CA VAL A 574 15.62 7.92 23.55
C VAL A 574 16.51 6.79 24.03
N VAL A 575 15.92 5.72 24.52
CA VAL A 575 16.60 4.66 25.26
C VAL A 575 16.13 3.28 24.83
N ASN A 576 16.98 2.27 25.00
CA ASN A 576 16.51 0.88 24.90
C ASN A 576 15.84 0.47 26.21
N ASP A 577 14.73 -0.19 26.12
CA ASP A 577 14.06 -0.86 27.23
C ASP A 577 13.45 -2.21 26.82
N SER A 578 13.10 -3.01 27.78
CA SER A 578 12.58 -4.36 27.60
C SER A 578 11.19 -4.51 28.20
N MET A 579 10.49 -5.60 27.82
CA MET A 579 9.17 -5.96 28.35
C MET A 579 8.01 -5.03 27.98
N SER A 580 8.16 -4.17 26.97
CA SER A 580 7.04 -3.44 26.39
C SER A 580 6.17 -4.36 25.54
N TYR A 581 4.87 -4.06 25.47
CA TYR A 581 3.95 -4.84 24.66
C TYR A 581 2.77 -4.03 24.12
N ALA A 582 2.15 -4.56 23.07
CA ALA A 582 0.90 -4.05 22.49
C ALA A 582 -0.10 -5.19 22.34
N ASN A 583 -1.30 -5.03 22.91
CA ASN A 583 -2.46 -5.86 22.61
C ASN A 583 -3.40 -5.08 21.69
N SER A 584 -3.89 -5.71 20.65
CA SER A 584 -4.87 -5.13 19.73
C SER A 584 -6.02 -6.11 19.52
N ALA A 585 -7.25 -5.59 19.54
CA ALA A 585 -8.44 -6.34 19.17
C ALA A 585 -9.25 -5.49 18.16
N MET A 586 -9.89 -6.13 17.20
CA MET A 586 -10.80 -5.48 16.26
C MET A 586 -12.02 -6.36 16.02
N LEU A 587 -13.16 -5.73 15.92
CA LEU A 587 -14.41 -6.34 15.47
C LEU A 587 -14.96 -5.49 14.32
N GLN A 588 -15.26 -6.12 13.19
CA GLN A 588 -15.78 -5.46 12.00
C GLN A 588 -17.02 -6.18 11.49
N ILE A 589 -17.99 -5.41 11.04
CA ILE A 589 -19.22 -5.88 10.39
C ILE A 589 -19.31 -5.17 9.05
N GLU A 590 -19.46 -5.94 7.98
CA GLU A 590 -19.70 -5.42 6.63
C GLU A 590 -20.99 -6.01 6.09
N CYS A 591 -21.85 -5.18 5.48
CA CYS A 591 -23.08 -5.63 4.85
C CYS A 591 -23.51 -4.72 3.70
N SER A 592 -24.41 -5.24 2.84
CA SER A 592 -25.15 -4.48 1.84
C SER A 592 -26.63 -4.51 2.19
N PRO A 593 -27.14 -3.57 3.01
CA PRO A 593 -28.51 -3.61 3.50
C PRO A 593 -29.57 -3.48 2.39
N TRP A 594 -29.22 -2.89 1.25
CA TRP A 594 -30.04 -2.82 0.03
C TRP A 594 -29.17 -2.72 -1.21
N GLN A 595 -29.78 -2.77 -2.37
CA GLN A 595 -29.08 -2.78 -3.66
C GLN A 595 -28.14 -1.56 -3.80
N ASN A 596 -26.92 -1.81 -4.30
CA ASN A 596 -25.90 -0.79 -4.56
C ASN A 596 -25.47 0.02 -3.31
N SER A 597 -25.68 -0.55 -2.11
CA SER A 597 -25.20 0.02 -0.85
C SER A 597 -24.07 -0.80 -0.23
N SER A 598 -23.22 -0.18 0.55
CA SER A 598 -22.28 -0.86 1.44
C SER A 598 -22.19 -0.11 2.77
N VAL A 599 -22.19 -0.87 3.85
CA VAL A 599 -22.01 -0.38 5.22
C VAL A 599 -20.91 -1.18 5.88
N SER A 600 -19.96 -0.50 6.50
CA SER A 600 -18.98 -1.12 7.37
C SER A 600 -18.96 -0.41 8.72
N LEU A 601 -18.94 -1.18 9.79
CA LEU A 601 -18.76 -0.73 11.15
C LEU A 601 -17.61 -1.51 11.77
N ALA A 602 -16.59 -0.82 12.24
CA ALA A 602 -15.45 -1.43 12.91
C ALA A 602 -15.19 -0.78 14.26
N TRP A 603 -15.00 -1.60 15.26
CA TRP A 603 -14.50 -1.21 16.58
C TRP A 603 -13.12 -1.81 16.80
N ARG A 604 -12.17 -0.97 17.22
CA ARG A 604 -10.78 -1.35 17.52
C ARG A 604 -10.42 -0.97 18.95
N TYR A 605 -9.70 -1.85 19.62
CA TYR A 605 -9.12 -1.64 20.93
C TYR A 605 -7.60 -1.84 20.88
N ASN A 606 -6.83 -0.87 21.38
CA ASN A 606 -5.39 -0.95 21.51
C ASN A 606 -4.97 -0.68 22.94
N ASP A 607 -4.21 -1.59 23.54
CA ASP A 607 -3.65 -1.48 24.89
C ASP A 607 -2.13 -1.63 24.80
N VAL A 608 -1.43 -0.51 24.77
CA VAL A 608 0.02 -0.43 24.57
C VAL A 608 0.70 0.02 25.85
N TRP A 609 1.62 -0.80 26.30
CA TRP A 609 2.40 -0.55 27.51
C TRP A 609 3.88 -0.44 27.18
N LEU A 610 4.47 0.65 27.61
CA LEU A 610 5.89 0.93 27.52
C LEU A 610 6.51 0.73 28.91
N THR A 611 7.72 0.18 28.92
CA THR A 611 8.52 0.08 30.15
C THR A 611 9.61 1.13 30.10
N THR A 612 9.64 2.03 31.07
CA THR A 612 10.66 3.08 31.21
C THR A 612 11.16 3.09 32.65
N ASN A 613 12.47 3.01 32.86
CA ASN A 613 13.08 2.96 34.21
C ASN A 613 12.44 1.87 35.10
N ALA A 614 12.22 0.67 34.56
CA ALA A 614 11.56 -0.46 35.19
C ALA A 614 10.10 -0.20 35.65
N LYS A 615 9.46 0.88 35.22
CA LYS A 615 8.05 1.17 35.47
C LYS A 615 7.25 1.02 34.18
N GLN A 616 6.21 0.22 34.23
CA GLN A 616 5.26 0.09 33.12
C GLN A 616 4.21 1.18 33.17
N GLN A 617 3.94 1.78 32.02
CA GLN A 617 2.88 2.77 31.85
C GLN A 617 2.25 2.65 30.45
N ARG A 618 0.99 3.03 30.34
CA ARG A 618 0.32 3.10 29.04
C ARG A 618 0.95 4.17 28.16
N LYS A 619 1.07 3.87 26.87
CA LYS A 619 1.56 4.83 25.87
C LYS A 619 0.69 6.08 25.86
N ALA A 620 1.31 7.26 25.90
CA ALA A 620 0.62 8.53 25.77
C ALA A 620 0.20 8.79 24.30
N MET A 621 -0.76 9.71 24.11
CA MET A 621 -1.28 10.15 22.81
C MET A 621 -1.73 8.97 21.94
N LEU A 622 -2.39 8.01 22.55
CA LEU A 622 -3.01 6.86 21.89
C LEU A 622 -4.43 6.67 22.48
N SER A 623 -5.44 6.78 21.63
CA SER A 623 -6.82 6.46 21.99
C SER A 623 -6.98 4.94 22.09
N PRO A 624 -7.33 4.40 23.29
CA PRO A 624 -7.52 2.96 23.45
C PRO A 624 -8.63 2.39 22.56
N HIS A 625 -9.74 3.11 22.39
CA HIS A 625 -10.86 2.68 21.58
C HIS A 625 -11.05 3.60 20.37
N ARG A 626 -11.30 3.00 19.22
CA ARG A 626 -11.70 3.70 17.99
C ARG A 626 -12.89 2.98 17.35
N VAL A 627 -13.85 3.75 16.88
CA VAL A 627 -14.97 3.27 16.06
C VAL A 627 -14.91 3.97 14.71
N LEU A 628 -14.94 3.19 13.65
CA LEU A 628 -15.05 3.66 12.27
C LEU A 628 -16.35 3.13 11.67
N SER A 629 -17.15 4.02 11.10
CA SER A 629 -18.31 3.67 10.32
C SER A 629 -18.21 4.27 8.93
N THR A 630 -18.40 3.45 7.91
CA THR A 630 -18.45 3.90 6.51
C THR A 630 -19.77 3.47 5.88
N PHE A 631 -20.30 4.34 5.05
CA PHE A 631 -21.49 4.10 4.26
C PHE A 631 -21.24 4.57 2.83
N SER A 632 -21.58 3.75 1.85
CA SER A 632 -21.55 4.11 0.43
C SER A 632 -22.85 3.71 -0.22
N GLN A 633 -23.42 4.59 -1.05
CA GLN A 633 -24.64 4.34 -1.81
C GLN A 633 -24.49 4.85 -3.24
N ASN A 634 -24.71 3.95 -4.20
CA ASN A 634 -24.88 4.33 -5.59
C ASN A 634 -26.37 4.52 -5.90
N LEU A 635 -26.69 5.62 -6.59
CA LEU A 635 -28.04 6.08 -6.94
C LEU A 635 -28.13 6.27 -8.46
N PHE A 636 -29.34 6.23 -8.99
CA PHE A 636 -29.65 6.53 -10.41
C PHE A 636 -28.76 5.72 -11.38
N ASP A 637 -28.84 4.39 -11.31
CA ASP A 637 -28.06 3.47 -12.12
C ASP A 637 -26.55 3.72 -12.05
N ASN A 638 -26.05 3.99 -10.83
CA ASN A 638 -24.67 4.32 -10.51
C ASN A 638 -24.16 5.70 -11.03
N ALA A 639 -25.05 6.56 -11.55
CA ALA A 639 -24.66 7.91 -11.97
C ALA A 639 -24.25 8.81 -10.79
N PHE A 640 -24.76 8.56 -9.58
CA PHE A 640 -24.38 9.28 -8.37
C PHE A 640 -23.95 8.32 -7.27
N GLN A 641 -22.89 8.68 -6.58
CA GLN A 641 -22.42 7.97 -5.38
C GLN A 641 -22.34 8.93 -4.22
N VAL A 642 -22.82 8.50 -3.06
CA VAL A 642 -22.70 9.22 -1.79
C VAL A 642 -21.91 8.35 -0.82
N ASP A 643 -20.84 8.91 -0.29
CA ASP A 643 -19.94 8.26 0.66
C ASP A 643 -19.94 9.05 1.97
N PHE A 644 -20.15 8.37 3.07
CA PHE A 644 -20.11 8.95 4.41
C PHE A 644 -19.13 8.18 5.29
N THR A 645 -18.35 8.90 6.10
CA THR A 645 -17.41 8.32 7.05
C THR A 645 -17.56 9.00 8.40
N ALA A 646 -17.65 8.21 9.45
CA ALA A 646 -17.68 8.67 10.83
C ALA A 646 -16.60 7.95 11.63
N VAL A 647 -15.80 8.72 12.35
CA VAL A 647 -14.73 8.22 13.23
C VAL A 647 -14.96 8.76 14.63
N TRP A 648 -14.95 7.90 15.63
CA TRP A 648 -14.88 8.27 17.04
C TRP A 648 -13.64 7.66 17.69
N ASN A 649 -12.92 8.47 18.46
CA ASN A 649 -11.76 8.07 19.25
C ASN A 649 -12.04 8.37 20.72
N SER A 650 -11.75 7.42 21.60
CA SER A 650 -11.91 7.61 23.05
C SER A 650 -10.86 8.56 23.60
N SER A 651 -11.14 9.07 24.80
CA SER A 651 -10.14 9.75 25.63
C SER A 651 -8.88 8.90 25.81
N GLY A 652 -7.76 9.57 26.00
CA GLY A 652 -6.47 8.93 26.23
C GLY A 652 -5.56 9.76 27.13
N ARG A 653 -4.39 9.22 27.45
CA ARG A 653 -3.40 9.86 28.30
C ARG A 653 -2.53 10.84 27.51
N ILE A 654 -2.20 11.98 28.09
CA ILE A 654 -1.16 12.91 27.64
C ILE A 654 0.12 12.64 28.43
N SER A 655 1.28 12.91 27.83
CA SER A 655 2.55 12.89 28.57
C SER A 655 2.58 13.97 29.66
N SER A 656 3.20 13.64 30.78
CA SER A 656 3.15 14.49 31.97
C SER A 656 3.84 15.85 31.77
N THR A 657 3.13 16.92 32.10
CA THR A 657 3.62 18.28 32.12
C THR A 657 3.67 18.86 33.55
N LYS A 658 3.68 17.99 34.58
CA LYS A 658 3.55 18.36 35.99
C LYS A 658 4.69 19.26 36.54
N ASP A 659 5.88 19.16 35.92
CA ASP A 659 7.04 19.96 36.31
C ASP A 659 7.01 21.36 35.69
N ASN A 660 6.02 21.67 34.84
CA ASN A 660 5.81 23.01 34.30
C ASN A 660 5.13 23.91 35.35
N PRO A 661 5.25 25.24 35.22
CA PRO A 661 4.41 26.18 35.96
C PRO A 661 2.92 25.89 35.75
N ASP A 662 2.08 26.14 36.75
CA ASP A 662 0.67 25.78 36.77
C ASP A 662 -0.09 26.25 35.50
N TYR A 663 0.22 27.45 35.01
CA TYR A 663 -0.42 28.03 33.80
C TYR A 663 0.07 27.44 32.46
N LEU A 664 1.10 26.58 32.47
CA LEU A 664 1.64 25.86 31.32
C LEU A 664 1.41 24.31 31.42
N ARG A 665 0.59 23.89 32.35
CA ARG A 665 0.27 22.48 32.52
C ARG A 665 -0.90 22.05 31.66
N PHE A 666 -0.70 21.00 30.88
CA PHE A 666 -1.80 20.31 30.24
C PHE A 666 -2.47 19.32 31.21
N SER A 667 -3.71 18.98 30.93
CA SER A 667 -4.40 17.87 31.59
C SER A 667 -3.63 16.54 31.40
N ASP A 668 -3.73 15.63 32.36
CA ASP A 668 -3.14 14.29 32.25
C ASP A 668 -3.84 13.42 31.16
N SER A 669 -4.99 13.87 30.66
CA SER A 669 -5.77 13.17 29.64
C SER A 669 -6.46 14.16 28.70
N TYR A 670 -6.65 13.73 27.47
CA TYR A 670 -7.48 14.41 26.47
C TYR A 670 -8.87 13.79 26.36
N PRO A 671 -9.89 14.56 25.94
CA PRO A 671 -11.26 14.08 25.78
C PRO A 671 -11.40 13.16 24.59
N ASP A 672 -12.52 12.45 24.50
CA ASP A 672 -12.93 11.78 23.26
C ASP A 672 -13.33 12.80 22.18
N PHE A 673 -13.18 12.38 20.92
CA PHE A 673 -13.51 13.23 19.79
C PHE A 673 -14.05 12.44 18.59
N SER A 674 -14.83 13.12 17.75
CA SER A 674 -15.40 12.54 16.54
C SER A 674 -15.08 13.40 15.33
N ARG A 675 -14.93 12.73 14.16
CA ARG A 675 -14.82 13.35 12.84
C ARG A 675 -15.86 12.75 11.91
N PHE A 676 -16.50 13.59 11.12
CA PHE A 676 -17.47 13.18 10.10
C PHE A 676 -17.05 13.76 8.75
N SER A 677 -17.16 12.94 7.71
CA SER A 677 -16.84 13.35 6.34
C SER A 677 -17.90 12.82 5.38
N ILE A 678 -18.19 13.59 4.34
CA ILE A 678 -19.12 13.20 3.27
C ILE A 678 -18.55 13.58 1.93
N GLN A 679 -18.72 12.71 0.93
CA GLN A 679 -18.42 12.98 -0.48
C GLN A 679 -19.60 12.60 -1.34
N CYS A 680 -19.89 13.42 -2.36
CA CYS A 680 -20.81 13.11 -3.44
C CYS A 680 -20.03 13.07 -4.75
N THR A 681 -20.25 12.03 -5.55
CA THR A 681 -19.57 11.85 -6.85
C THR A 681 -20.62 11.65 -7.92
N TYR A 682 -20.61 12.49 -8.94
CA TYR A 682 -21.32 12.27 -10.20
C TYR A 682 -20.41 11.55 -11.17
N LYS A 683 -20.87 10.40 -11.68
CA LYS A 683 -20.13 9.54 -12.60
C LYS A 683 -20.72 9.60 -14.00
N SER A 684 -19.86 9.84 -14.97
CA SER A 684 -20.16 9.76 -16.40
C SER A 684 -19.21 8.77 -17.07
N SER A 685 -19.46 8.42 -18.32
CA SER A 685 -18.60 7.50 -19.09
C SER A 685 -17.16 7.99 -19.28
N SER A 686 -16.94 9.30 -19.29
CA SER A 686 -15.63 9.90 -19.58
C SER A 686 -15.07 10.77 -18.46
N PHE A 687 -15.88 11.12 -17.47
CA PHE A 687 -15.46 11.94 -16.35
C PHE A 687 -16.30 11.72 -15.11
N ASP A 688 -15.70 11.93 -13.94
CA ASP A 688 -16.38 12.02 -12.65
C ASP A 688 -16.17 13.42 -12.08
N VAL A 689 -17.22 13.99 -11.49
CA VAL A 689 -17.11 15.21 -10.67
C VAL A 689 -17.42 14.86 -9.24
N TYR A 690 -16.55 15.23 -8.33
CA TYR A 690 -16.75 14.95 -6.90
C TYR A 690 -16.65 16.22 -6.06
N ALA A 691 -17.41 16.27 -4.99
CA ALA A 691 -17.37 17.33 -4.00
C ALA A 691 -17.63 16.74 -2.62
N GLY A 692 -17.02 17.30 -1.60
CA GLY A 692 -17.17 16.78 -0.24
C GLY A 692 -16.80 17.76 0.85
N ILE A 693 -17.03 17.30 2.07
CA ILE A 693 -16.68 18.02 3.29
C ILE A 693 -16.02 17.04 4.23
N GLU A 694 -14.77 17.33 4.61
CA GLU A 694 -14.06 16.63 5.69
C GLU A 694 -14.18 17.41 6.98
N ASN A 695 -14.11 16.69 8.11
CA ASN A 695 -14.27 17.28 9.45
C ASN A 695 -15.48 18.20 9.55
N ILE A 696 -16.70 17.72 9.23
CA ILE A 696 -17.95 18.49 9.15
C ILE A 696 -18.18 19.30 10.43
N THR A 697 -17.89 18.73 11.59
CA THR A 697 -18.07 19.34 12.91
C THR A 697 -17.00 20.36 13.28
N ASN A 698 -15.95 20.50 12.47
CA ASN A 698 -14.78 21.33 12.76
C ASN A 698 -14.15 21.00 14.12
N THR A 699 -14.02 19.71 14.42
CA THR A 699 -13.41 19.24 15.67
C THR A 699 -11.89 19.44 15.59
N LEU A 700 -11.33 20.23 16.50
CA LEU A 700 -9.91 20.57 16.57
C LEU A 700 -9.39 20.32 17.98
N GLN A 701 -8.09 20.00 18.08
CA GLN A 701 -7.35 20.12 19.33
C GLN A 701 -7.16 21.60 19.65
N SER A 702 -7.71 22.08 20.78
CA SER A 702 -7.72 23.51 21.12
C SER A 702 -6.37 24.00 21.65
N GLU A 703 -5.70 23.20 22.46
CA GLU A 703 -4.40 23.51 23.05
C GLU A 703 -3.36 22.58 22.41
N VAL A 704 -2.53 23.14 21.53
CA VAL A 704 -1.58 22.36 20.73
C VAL A 704 -0.15 22.62 21.14
N VAL A 705 0.19 23.89 21.44
CA VAL A 705 1.56 24.34 21.73
C VAL A 705 1.64 24.91 23.14
N ILE A 706 2.51 24.32 23.97
CA ILE A 706 2.83 24.87 25.31
C ILE A 706 3.77 26.06 25.15
N ASP A 707 3.44 27.14 25.82
CA ASP A 707 4.20 28.43 25.84
C ASP A 707 4.49 28.96 24.42
N GLY A 708 3.50 28.81 23.52
CA GLY A 708 3.63 29.15 22.11
C GLY A 708 4.00 30.58 21.82
N MET A 709 3.61 31.54 22.71
CA MET A 709 3.97 32.96 22.58
C MET A 709 5.44 33.24 22.93
N ASN A 710 6.14 32.31 23.58
CA ASN A 710 7.54 32.40 23.95
C ASN A 710 8.35 31.22 23.37
N PRO A 711 8.59 31.17 22.05
CA PRO A 711 9.23 30.00 21.40
C PRO A 711 10.70 29.81 21.85
N GLN A 712 11.29 30.76 22.55
CA GLN A 712 12.62 30.64 23.18
C GLN A 712 12.55 30.11 24.62
N SER A 713 11.36 30.05 25.20
CA SER A 713 11.16 29.53 26.56
C SER A 713 11.64 28.09 26.66
N GLU A 714 12.20 27.75 27.80
CA GLU A 714 12.55 26.36 28.13
C GLU A 714 11.33 25.44 28.26
N TYR A 715 10.11 25.99 28.34
CA TYR A 715 8.84 25.27 28.44
C TYR A 715 8.17 25.06 27.07
N PHE A 716 8.67 25.71 26.03
CA PHE A 716 8.10 25.60 24.70
C PHE A 716 8.05 24.14 24.22
N ASP A 717 6.84 23.67 23.86
CA ASP A 717 6.63 22.29 23.38
C ASP A 717 5.42 22.20 22.41
N ALA A 718 5.69 21.83 21.16
CA ALA A 718 4.70 21.58 20.11
C ALA A 718 4.57 20.08 19.76
N SER A 719 5.06 19.18 20.63
CA SER A 719 5.09 17.72 20.37
C SER A 719 3.86 16.97 20.87
N LEU A 720 2.95 17.60 21.63
CA LEU A 720 1.85 16.93 22.33
C LEU A 720 0.55 16.94 21.50
N VAL A 721 0.60 16.34 20.32
CA VAL A 721 -0.58 16.21 19.43
C VAL A 721 -1.29 14.90 19.68
N TRP A 722 -2.60 14.99 19.98
CA TRP A 722 -3.48 13.84 20.21
C TRP A 722 -4.76 13.85 19.36
N GLY A 723 -5.14 15.01 18.81
CA GLY A 723 -6.39 15.25 18.10
C GLY A 723 -6.19 15.81 16.68
N PRO A 724 -7.29 16.10 16.00
CA PRO A 724 -7.24 16.72 14.68
C PRO A 724 -6.64 18.12 14.72
N LEU A 725 -5.76 18.42 13.78
CA LEU A 725 -5.25 19.76 13.50
C LEU A 725 -5.94 20.38 12.26
N ASP A 726 -6.50 19.53 11.40
CA ASP A 726 -7.13 19.94 10.15
C ASP A 726 -8.50 20.58 10.40
N ASN A 727 -8.68 21.81 9.96
CA ASN A 727 -9.98 22.48 9.93
C ASN A 727 -10.98 21.76 9.03
N ARG A 728 -12.29 22.08 9.18
CA ARG A 728 -13.29 21.66 8.22
C ARG A 728 -12.88 22.03 6.80
N THR A 729 -12.78 21.02 5.93
CA THR A 729 -12.32 21.17 4.56
C THR A 729 -13.46 20.89 3.59
N ILE A 730 -13.82 21.92 2.79
CA ILE A 730 -14.75 21.79 1.68
C ILE A 730 -13.95 21.74 0.41
N TYR A 731 -14.19 20.71 -0.40
CA TYR A 731 -13.40 20.47 -1.61
C TYR A 731 -14.25 20.06 -2.80
N CYS A 732 -13.71 20.22 -3.98
CA CYS A 732 -14.23 19.63 -5.20
C CYS A 732 -13.11 19.23 -6.14
N GLY A 733 -13.46 18.36 -7.09
CA GLY A 733 -12.50 17.95 -8.12
C GLY A 733 -13.19 17.26 -9.28
N ILE A 734 -12.39 17.02 -10.31
CA ILE A 734 -12.80 16.35 -11.54
C ILE A 734 -11.78 15.28 -11.89
N ARG A 735 -12.25 14.09 -12.27
CA ARG A 735 -11.47 13.00 -12.84
C ARG A 735 -11.95 12.78 -14.27
N MET A 736 -11.04 12.82 -15.23
CA MET A 736 -11.33 12.59 -16.64
C MET A 736 -10.52 11.39 -17.13
N GLN A 737 -11.13 10.53 -17.93
CA GLN A 737 -10.52 9.35 -18.52
C GLN A 737 -10.80 9.33 -20.03
N ILE A 738 -9.75 9.16 -20.82
CA ILE A 738 -9.82 8.89 -22.25
C ILE A 738 -9.33 7.46 -22.46
N PRO A 739 -10.19 6.57 -22.97
CA PRO A 739 -9.86 5.14 -23.17
C PRO A 739 -8.61 4.88 -23.97
#